data_3949f3c4aa8b2ce97c6460fafda925b4
#
_entry.id   3949f3c4aa8b2ce97c6460fafda925b4
#
_cell.length_a   1.000
_cell.length_b   1.000
_cell.length_c   1.000
_cell.angle_alpha   90.00
_cell.angle_beta   90.00
_cell.angle_gamma   90.00
#
_symmetry.space_group_name_H-M   'P 1'
#
loop_
_entity.id
_entity.type
_entity.pdbx_description
1 polymer ?
#
loop_
_entity_poly.entity_id
_entity_poly.type
_entity_poly.pdbx_seq_one_letter_code
_entity_poly.pdbx_strand_id
1 'polypeptide(L)'
;MVDETLPFSLIEIRLPKSSEKTPEAAAQLFASFSSLPKRNLFSFKPPVSISFEIVYVEQLIHFLIVCPKDWQSYVESQVSAQYPESIMSILPKDYLKGYLPNMTPFAGQMVLSSHFYLPLRTFKDLTETDLLSSLLGIMSKAGPTDFMVCQILIAQAGKWQDFAQGLIDRGIPSIEEGKVLPYPQAKKITEKIGSGGFWTGIRLITNSELSLKSLANSFSSYQSDVNSLRLKEPWPLEKTKFIESVKNRTFAFVPANQVLNLNELASLWHPPVLALAGIKNISWTQAAMSEPPTNLPTALDTDDADKKEINFFARTEFKNKITTFGIKKKDRRRHLYIIGKSGTGKSTLIANMAINDLRNREGLAVVDPHGDLTEILLDYIPSYRINETCYLDPSDTTHPFHLNPLEVTNPLHKELIASSIVAIFYKLYAYTWGPRLEHILRNTLLTLLETPQPTLVQIPDLLTNKNFRNRVVEGLADPTLKGFWYHEFDKMSDNLRAEAVSPILNKVGQFVSSPTIRQIIGTYHSTVNLEEIMNEGKVLLVNLSQGKIGEDNSALLGAMIIAQMQIAAMNRINVTEETRKDFYLYVDEFQNFATSAFIKILSEARKYRLCLTLANQYVGQLDEALQKAIFGNAGTLISFVVGAQDAKLMASEFGQVYKEENVVSLGMYQIALKLCIDNLTSAPFLATTLPLPRCKNQNREKVLRVSLEKHNIKTK
;
A
#
# COMPACT_ATOMS: atom_id res chain seq x y z
N MET A 1 -6.74 28.00 -22.72
CA MET A 1 -6.43 27.02 -23.78
C MET A 1 -7.61 26.06 -23.79
N VAL A 2 -8.37 26.08 -24.89
CA VAL A 2 -9.56 25.21 -25.07
C VAL A 2 -9.09 23.79 -25.05
N ASP A 3 -9.58 22.97 -24.11
CA ASP A 3 -9.38 21.52 -24.06
C ASP A 3 -10.02 20.92 -25.33
N GLU A 4 -9.21 20.70 -26.37
CA GLU A 4 -9.66 19.96 -27.55
C GLU A 4 -9.94 18.53 -27.10
N THR A 5 -11.19 18.21 -26.87
CA THR A 5 -11.60 16.83 -26.57
C THR A 5 -11.23 15.95 -27.75
N LEU A 6 -10.29 15.02 -27.54
CA LEU A 6 -9.88 14.06 -28.56
C LEU A 6 -11.10 13.25 -29.04
N PRO A 7 -11.23 12.96 -30.36
CA PRO A 7 -12.33 12.14 -30.90
C PRO A 7 -12.21 10.65 -30.56
N PHE A 8 -11.10 10.24 -29.96
CA PHE A 8 -10.77 8.87 -29.58
C PHE A 8 -10.19 8.83 -28.15
N SER A 9 -10.22 7.67 -27.54
CA SER A 9 -9.62 7.35 -26.25
C SER A 9 -8.32 6.61 -26.46
N LEU A 10 -7.25 7.05 -25.77
CA LEU A 10 -5.96 6.38 -25.71
C LEU A 10 -5.89 5.62 -24.38
N ILE A 11 -5.87 4.30 -24.45
CA ILE A 11 -5.86 3.41 -23.28
C ILE A 11 -4.48 2.75 -23.23
N GLU A 12 -3.66 3.13 -22.25
CA GLU A 12 -2.40 2.44 -21.95
C GLU A 12 -2.68 1.19 -21.13
N ILE A 13 -2.06 0.07 -21.52
CA ILE A 13 -2.19 -1.22 -20.86
C ILE A 13 -0.85 -1.61 -20.26
N ARG A 14 -0.82 -1.82 -18.95
CA ARG A 14 0.36 -2.28 -18.22
C ARG A 14 0.05 -3.56 -17.48
N LEU A 15 0.95 -4.53 -17.55
CA LEU A 15 0.88 -5.81 -16.83
C LEU A 15 2.00 -5.89 -15.79
N PRO A 16 1.86 -6.73 -14.75
CA PRO A 16 2.96 -7.06 -13.87
C PRO A 16 4.00 -7.91 -14.62
N LYS A 17 5.29 -7.77 -14.29
CA LYS A 17 6.38 -8.57 -14.90
C LYS A 17 6.19 -10.09 -14.75
N SER A 18 5.43 -10.49 -13.71
CA SER A 18 5.14 -11.88 -13.40
C SER A 18 3.95 -12.46 -14.15
N SER A 19 3.34 -11.71 -15.07
CA SER A 19 2.18 -12.20 -15.84
C SER A 19 2.57 -13.34 -16.76
N GLU A 20 1.99 -14.52 -16.53
CA GLU A 20 2.21 -15.74 -17.31
C GLU A 20 1.24 -15.89 -18.50
N LYS A 21 0.50 -14.81 -18.85
CA LYS A 21 -0.38 -14.81 -20.00
C LYS A 21 0.43 -15.02 -21.27
N THR A 22 -0.19 -15.70 -22.22
CA THR A 22 0.41 -16.03 -23.52
C THR A 22 -0.26 -15.21 -24.63
N PRO A 23 0.29 -15.15 -25.84
CA PRO A 23 -0.31 -14.45 -26.97
C PRO A 23 -1.70 -14.96 -27.37
N GLU A 24 -2.11 -16.17 -26.95
CA GLU A 24 -3.47 -16.67 -27.11
C GLU A 24 -4.53 -15.75 -26.49
N ALA A 25 -4.22 -15.12 -25.35
CA ALA A 25 -5.12 -14.14 -24.74
C ALA A 25 -5.36 -12.93 -25.64
N ALA A 26 -4.32 -12.47 -26.37
CA ALA A 26 -4.48 -11.43 -27.37
C ALA A 26 -5.29 -11.90 -28.59
N ALA A 27 -5.13 -13.15 -29.02
CA ALA A 27 -5.96 -13.68 -30.09
C ALA A 27 -7.44 -13.69 -29.73
N GLN A 28 -7.78 -14.01 -28.47
CA GLN A 28 -9.16 -13.93 -27.97
C GLN A 28 -9.62 -12.47 -27.84
N LEU A 29 -8.73 -11.55 -27.44
CA LEU A 29 -9.03 -10.12 -27.41
C LEU A 29 -9.35 -9.63 -28.84
N PHE A 30 -8.56 -9.97 -29.85
CA PHE A 30 -8.86 -9.61 -31.24
C PHE A 30 -10.18 -10.23 -31.71
N ALA A 31 -10.47 -11.49 -31.35
CA ALA A 31 -11.72 -12.14 -31.70
C ALA A 31 -12.96 -11.40 -31.20
N SER A 32 -12.88 -10.76 -30.02
CA SER A 32 -13.98 -9.97 -29.48
C SER A 32 -14.36 -8.76 -30.36
N PHE A 33 -13.42 -8.23 -31.15
CA PHE A 33 -13.65 -7.12 -32.08
C PHE A 33 -14.29 -7.51 -33.40
N SER A 34 -14.65 -8.81 -33.61
CA SER A 34 -15.39 -9.27 -34.80
C SER A 34 -16.78 -8.58 -34.95
N SER A 35 -17.30 -7.95 -33.91
CA SER A 35 -18.51 -7.15 -33.91
C SER A 35 -18.34 -5.72 -34.46
N LEU A 36 -17.12 -5.31 -34.83
CA LEU A 36 -16.89 -3.99 -35.45
C LEU A 36 -17.81 -3.79 -36.66
N PRO A 37 -18.36 -2.58 -36.88
CA PRO A 37 -19.21 -2.27 -38.00
C PRO A 37 -18.52 -2.57 -39.34
N LYS A 38 -19.22 -3.27 -40.23
CA LYS A 38 -18.72 -3.50 -41.62
C LYS A 38 -18.72 -2.19 -42.37
N ARG A 39 -17.75 -2.01 -43.27
CA ARG A 39 -17.72 -0.88 -44.18
C ARG A 39 -18.99 -0.86 -45.01
N ASN A 40 -19.72 0.26 -44.91
CA ASN A 40 -20.83 0.50 -45.84
C ASN A 40 -20.25 0.91 -47.20
N LEU A 41 -20.49 0.10 -48.24
CA LEU A 41 -19.99 0.34 -49.59
C LEU A 41 -20.50 1.68 -50.18
N PHE A 42 -21.64 2.18 -49.70
CA PHE A 42 -22.22 3.45 -50.16
C PHE A 42 -21.81 4.64 -49.29
N SER A 43 -20.99 4.43 -48.25
CA SER A 43 -20.51 5.53 -47.37
C SER A 43 -19.08 5.93 -47.75
N PHE A 44 -18.88 7.24 -47.97
CA PHE A 44 -17.55 7.84 -48.15
C PHE A 44 -16.77 7.95 -46.82
N LYS A 45 -17.38 7.57 -45.69
CA LYS A 45 -16.70 7.57 -44.39
C LYS A 45 -15.72 6.40 -44.27
N PRO A 46 -14.53 6.62 -43.63
CA PRO A 46 -13.62 5.53 -43.38
C PRO A 46 -14.28 4.49 -42.46
N PRO A 47 -13.90 3.20 -42.56
CA PRO A 47 -14.41 2.17 -41.66
C PRO A 47 -14.05 2.50 -40.20
N VAL A 48 -14.89 2.11 -39.26
CA VAL A 48 -14.54 2.15 -37.83
C VAL A 48 -13.33 1.29 -37.63
N SER A 49 -12.30 1.85 -37.01
CA SER A 49 -11.00 1.19 -36.79
C SER A 49 -10.57 1.32 -35.35
N ILE A 50 -9.87 0.31 -34.86
CA ILE A 50 -9.16 0.29 -33.58
C ILE A 50 -7.67 0.18 -33.88
N SER A 51 -6.86 0.97 -33.19
CA SER A 51 -5.41 0.97 -33.34
C SER A 51 -4.75 0.33 -32.11
N PHE A 52 -3.86 -0.61 -32.34
CA PHE A 52 -3.00 -1.24 -31.34
C PHE A 52 -1.60 -0.71 -31.55
N GLU A 53 -1.04 -0.05 -30.55
CA GLU A 53 0.18 0.73 -30.71
C GLU A 53 1.25 0.31 -29.71
N ILE A 54 2.51 0.20 -30.17
CA ILE A 54 3.70 0.04 -29.33
C ILE A 54 4.52 1.30 -29.57
N VAL A 55 4.75 2.06 -28.50
CA VAL A 55 5.31 3.42 -28.57
C VAL A 55 6.51 3.53 -27.64
N TYR A 56 7.66 3.93 -28.20
CA TYR A 56 8.82 4.35 -27.42
C TYR A 56 8.84 5.86 -27.36
N VAL A 57 8.69 6.38 -26.14
CA VAL A 57 8.69 7.80 -25.82
C VAL A 57 9.18 8.01 -24.40
N GLU A 58 9.89 9.11 -24.12
CA GLU A 58 10.40 9.43 -22.78
C GLU A 58 11.16 8.27 -22.12
N GLN A 59 11.94 7.53 -22.92
CA GLN A 59 12.74 6.38 -22.52
C GLN A 59 11.93 5.14 -22.05
N LEU A 60 10.64 5.10 -22.31
CA LEU A 60 9.77 3.96 -21.98
C LEU A 60 9.04 3.43 -23.22
N ILE A 61 8.77 2.14 -23.19
CA ILE A 61 7.96 1.45 -24.19
C ILE A 61 6.56 1.26 -23.62
N HIS A 62 5.56 1.84 -24.26
CA HIS A 62 4.15 1.82 -23.90
C HIS A 62 3.34 0.95 -24.85
N PHE A 63 2.38 0.22 -24.31
CA PHE A 63 1.42 -0.57 -25.08
C PHE A 63 0.05 0.11 -24.98
N LEU A 64 -0.50 0.49 -26.13
CA LEU A 64 -1.70 1.32 -26.20
C LEU A 64 -2.77 0.65 -27.08
N ILE A 65 -4.04 0.84 -26.72
CA ILE A 65 -5.19 0.65 -27.59
C ILE A 65 -5.86 2.01 -27.77
N VAL A 66 -6.04 2.41 -29.03
CA VAL A 66 -6.72 3.66 -29.37
C VAL A 66 -8.01 3.34 -30.10
N CYS A 67 -9.14 3.79 -29.56
CA CYS A 67 -10.46 3.49 -30.10
C CYS A 67 -11.37 4.74 -30.10
N PRO A 68 -12.43 4.80 -30.92
CA PRO A 68 -13.45 5.83 -30.79
C PRO A 68 -14.02 5.85 -29.36
N LYS A 69 -14.40 7.03 -28.85
CA LYS A 69 -14.90 7.19 -27.46
C LYS A 69 -16.06 6.25 -27.13
N ASP A 70 -16.96 6.05 -28.06
CA ASP A 70 -18.12 5.16 -27.88
C ASP A 70 -17.74 3.71 -27.66
N TRP A 71 -16.53 3.29 -28.03
CA TRP A 71 -16.00 1.94 -27.86
C TRP A 71 -15.14 1.79 -26.61
N GLN A 72 -14.86 2.84 -25.89
CA GLN A 72 -13.94 2.81 -24.76
C GLN A 72 -14.33 1.75 -23.71
N SER A 73 -15.56 1.81 -23.19
CA SER A 73 -16.04 0.87 -22.15
C SER A 73 -16.04 -0.56 -22.63
N TYR A 74 -16.33 -0.78 -23.92
CA TYR A 74 -16.25 -2.12 -24.52
C TYR A 74 -14.81 -2.63 -24.54
N VAL A 75 -13.86 -1.82 -25.02
CA VAL A 75 -12.43 -2.17 -25.07
C VAL A 75 -11.91 -2.47 -23.66
N GLU A 76 -12.20 -1.61 -22.69
CA GLU A 76 -11.81 -1.82 -21.29
C GLU A 76 -12.34 -3.14 -20.72
N SER A 77 -13.61 -3.47 -21.01
CA SER A 77 -14.22 -4.72 -20.57
C SER A 77 -13.56 -5.94 -21.21
N GLN A 78 -13.25 -5.90 -22.51
CA GLN A 78 -12.60 -7.01 -23.22
C GLN A 78 -11.15 -7.21 -22.78
N VAL A 79 -10.40 -6.12 -22.57
CA VAL A 79 -9.04 -6.20 -22.01
C VAL A 79 -9.07 -6.79 -20.60
N SER A 80 -9.98 -6.33 -19.73
CA SER A 80 -10.12 -6.85 -18.36
C SER A 80 -10.48 -8.35 -18.34
N ALA A 81 -11.27 -8.82 -19.30
CA ALA A 81 -11.66 -10.22 -19.40
C ALA A 81 -10.46 -11.12 -19.76
N GLN A 82 -9.59 -10.69 -20.67
CA GLN A 82 -8.42 -11.47 -21.11
C GLN A 82 -7.20 -11.25 -20.22
N TYR A 83 -7.04 -10.04 -19.69
CA TYR A 83 -5.93 -9.61 -18.85
C TYR A 83 -6.44 -9.02 -17.52
N PRO A 84 -6.97 -9.83 -16.60
CA PRO A 84 -7.54 -9.35 -15.35
C PRO A 84 -6.54 -8.63 -14.44
N GLU A 85 -5.24 -8.91 -14.62
CA GLU A 85 -4.12 -8.30 -13.88
C GLU A 85 -3.70 -6.94 -14.46
N SER A 86 -4.30 -6.51 -15.59
CA SER A 86 -3.89 -5.29 -16.28
C SER A 86 -4.35 -4.03 -15.54
N ILE A 87 -3.47 -3.03 -15.54
CA ILE A 87 -3.81 -1.65 -15.22
C ILE A 87 -4.01 -0.91 -16.54
N MET A 88 -5.19 -0.32 -16.69
CA MET A 88 -5.52 0.52 -17.83
C MET A 88 -5.55 1.98 -17.39
N SER A 89 -4.85 2.83 -18.14
CA SER A 89 -4.81 4.28 -17.88
C SER A 89 -5.22 5.03 -19.14
N ILE A 90 -6.18 5.94 -19.02
CA ILE A 90 -6.58 6.81 -20.14
C ILE A 90 -5.59 7.96 -20.19
N LEU A 91 -4.87 8.08 -21.30
CA LEU A 91 -3.92 9.16 -21.49
C LEU A 91 -4.66 10.46 -21.86
N PRO A 92 -4.43 11.57 -21.13
CA PRO A 92 -5.14 12.83 -21.37
C PRO A 92 -4.67 13.56 -22.64
N LYS A 93 -3.49 13.21 -23.16
CA LYS A 93 -2.87 13.84 -24.31
C LYS A 93 -2.44 12.80 -25.35
N ASP A 94 -2.62 13.13 -26.62
CA ASP A 94 -2.13 12.30 -27.72
C ASP A 94 -0.64 12.54 -27.93
N TYR A 95 0.17 11.52 -27.74
CA TYR A 95 1.62 11.57 -27.92
C TYR A 95 2.01 11.97 -29.36
N LEU A 96 1.24 11.53 -30.39
CA LEU A 96 1.51 11.93 -31.77
C LEU A 96 1.36 13.42 -32.00
N LYS A 97 0.36 14.05 -31.35
CA LYS A 97 0.18 15.52 -31.43
C LYS A 97 1.29 16.27 -30.71
N GLY A 98 1.88 15.70 -29.67
CA GLY A 98 2.99 16.31 -28.93
C GLY A 98 4.33 16.28 -29.66
N TYR A 99 4.64 15.18 -30.34
CA TYR A 99 5.97 14.94 -30.93
C TYR A 99 6.04 15.28 -32.42
N LEU A 100 5.03 14.92 -33.23
CA LEU A 100 5.08 15.10 -34.68
C LEU A 100 5.18 16.55 -35.20
N PRO A 101 4.63 17.59 -34.53
CA PRO A 101 4.80 18.96 -35.01
C PRO A 101 6.25 19.46 -34.93
N ASN A 102 7.04 18.92 -34.03
CA ASN A 102 8.38 19.40 -33.71
C ASN A 102 9.49 18.59 -34.41
N MET A 103 9.14 17.64 -35.29
CA MET A 103 10.10 16.79 -35.97
C MET A 103 9.71 16.51 -37.41
N THR A 104 10.70 16.16 -38.26
CA THR A 104 10.45 15.62 -39.59
C THR A 104 10.35 14.10 -39.50
N PRO A 105 9.14 13.50 -39.49
CA PRO A 105 9.01 12.07 -39.28
C PRO A 105 9.42 11.29 -40.52
N PHE A 106 10.11 10.17 -40.26
CA PHE A 106 10.30 9.08 -41.20
C PHE A 106 9.20 8.05 -40.94
N ALA A 107 8.47 7.70 -41.97
CA ALA A 107 7.30 6.85 -41.84
C ALA A 107 7.11 5.92 -43.03
N GLY A 108 6.61 4.72 -42.75
CA GLY A 108 6.30 3.74 -43.79
C GLY A 108 5.28 2.73 -43.32
N GLN A 109 4.80 1.93 -44.25
CA GLN A 109 3.84 0.86 -43.98
C GLN A 109 4.47 -0.49 -44.26
N MET A 110 4.32 -1.46 -43.36
CA MET A 110 4.65 -2.86 -43.60
C MET A 110 3.53 -3.49 -44.40
N VAL A 111 3.89 -4.06 -45.57
CA VAL A 111 2.94 -4.71 -46.49
C VAL A 111 3.35 -6.15 -46.73
N LEU A 112 2.35 -7.03 -46.95
CA LEU A 112 2.59 -8.42 -47.29
C LEU A 112 3.34 -8.52 -48.67
N SER A 113 4.32 -9.37 -48.74
CA SER A 113 5.12 -9.61 -49.92
C SER A 113 4.41 -10.55 -50.90
N SER A 114 3.51 -11.39 -50.38
CA SER A 114 2.71 -12.35 -51.14
C SER A 114 1.21 -12.11 -50.90
N HIS A 115 0.37 -12.99 -51.36
CA HIS A 115 -1.08 -12.88 -51.23
C HIS A 115 -1.55 -12.95 -49.80
N PHE A 116 -2.63 -12.23 -49.50
CA PHE A 116 -3.19 -12.10 -48.13
C PHE A 116 -3.69 -13.42 -47.53
N TYR A 117 -4.03 -14.41 -48.36
CA TYR A 117 -4.47 -15.72 -47.92
C TYR A 117 -3.31 -16.67 -47.54
N LEU A 118 -2.06 -16.28 -47.76
CA LEU A 118 -0.88 -17.03 -47.35
C LEU A 118 -0.45 -16.56 -45.94
N PRO A 119 -0.18 -17.49 -45.01
CA PRO A 119 0.09 -17.12 -43.60
C PRO A 119 1.49 -16.53 -43.41
N LEU A 120 1.59 -15.64 -42.41
CA LEU A 120 2.84 -15.28 -41.75
C LEU A 120 3.20 -16.32 -40.68
N ARG A 121 4.42 -16.27 -40.17
CA ARG A 121 4.82 -17.00 -38.98
C ARG A 121 4.11 -16.41 -37.78
N THR A 122 3.66 -17.26 -36.86
CA THR A 122 2.92 -16.88 -35.67
C THR A 122 3.59 -17.40 -34.38
N PHE A 123 3.13 -16.98 -33.22
CA PHE A 123 3.58 -17.51 -31.93
C PHE A 123 3.41 -19.04 -31.81
N LYS A 124 2.50 -19.66 -32.58
CA LYS A 124 2.29 -21.11 -32.60
C LYS A 124 3.44 -21.87 -33.23
N ASP A 125 4.23 -21.20 -34.03
CA ASP A 125 5.38 -21.77 -34.73
C ASP A 125 6.67 -21.73 -33.89
N LEU A 126 6.63 -21.14 -32.68
CA LEU A 126 7.77 -20.96 -31.78
C LEU A 126 7.39 -21.39 -30.34
N THR A 127 8.29 -22.11 -29.68
CA THR A 127 8.05 -22.63 -28.32
C THR A 127 8.74 -21.83 -27.24
N GLU A 128 9.83 -21.11 -27.52
CA GLU A 128 10.69 -20.52 -26.49
C GLU A 128 10.88 -18.99 -26.61
N THR A 129 10.61 -18.41 -27.79
CA THR A 129 10.87 -16.98 -28.03
C THR A 129 9.63 -16.24 -28.48
N ASP A 130 9.41 -15.08 -27.90
CA ASP A 130 8.35 -14.18 -28.31
C ASP A 130 8.77 -13.36 -29.55
N LEU A 131 7.92 -13.32 -30.56
CA LEU A 131 8.19 -12.63 -31.84
C LEU A 131 8.36 -11.10 -31.63
N LEU A 132 7.68 -10.52 -30.65
CA LEU A 132 7.84 -9.09 -30.29
C LEU A 132 9.23 -8.77 -29.75
N SER A 133 10.00 -9.75 -29.26
CA SER A 133 11.32 -9.52 -28.68
C SER A 133 12.26 -8.78 -29.63
N SER A 134 12.18 -9.02 -30.94
CA SER A 134 13.00 -8.33 -31.94
C SER A 134 12.66 -6.84 -32.05
N LEU A 135 11.39 -6.50 -32.11
CA LEU A 135 10.90 -5.12 -32.18
C LEU A 135 11.24 -4.35 -30.90
N LEU A 136 10.89 -4.95 -29.75
CA LEU A 136 11.10 -4.34 -28.43
C LEU A 136 12.60 -4.22 -28.08
N GLY A 137 13.41 -5.19 -28.56
CA GLY A 137 14.86 -5.15 -28.39
C GLY A 137 15.52 -3.95 -29.10
N ILE A 138 14.99 -3.54 -30.26
CA ILE A 138 15.41 -2.32 -30.97
C ILE A 138 14.96 -1.10 -30.18
N MET A 139 13.68 -1.02 -29.80
CA MET A 139 13.13 0.10 -29.03
C MET A 139 13.85 0.27 -27.67
N SER A 140 14.22 -0.81 -27.00
CA SER A 140 14.91 -0.75 -25.71
C SER A 140 16.33 -0.17 -25.74
N LYS A 141 16.96 -0.13 -26.93
CA LYS A 141 18.29 0.44 -27.15
C LYS A 141 18.25 1.87 -27.68
N ALA A 142 17.07 2.41 -27.89
CA ALA A 142 16.87 3.77 -28.38
C ALA A 142 17.36 4.81 -27.38
N GLY A 143 17.83 5.96 -27.88
CA GLY A 143 18.31 7.07 -27.05
C GLY A 143 17.19 7.87 -26.41
N PRO A 144 17.54 8.79 -25.47
CA PRO A 144 16.54 9.58 -24.75
C PRO A 144 15.67 10.48 -25.64
N THR A 145 16.16 10.89 -26.79
CA THR A 145 15.48 11.76 -27.74
C THR A 145 14.81 11.02 -28.88
N ASP A 146 14.93 9.69 -28.89
CA ASP A 146 14.34 8.88 -29.95
C ASP A 146 12.83 8.74 -29.74
N PHE A 147 12.13 8.70 -30.86
CA PHE A 147 10.70 8.49 -30.93
C PHE A 147 10.40 7.40 -31.94
N MET A 148 9.75 6.32 -31.51
CA MET A 148 9.43 5.18 -32.34
C MET A 148 8.00 4.72 -32.08
N VAL A 149 7.25 4.46 -33.14
CA VAL A 149 5.87 3.96 -33.08
C VAL A 149 5.71 2.81 -34.05
N CYS A 150 5.14 1.72 -33.54
CA CYS A 150 4.54 0.65 -34.35
C CYS A 150 3.02 0.70 -34.13
N GLN A 151 2.27 1.07 -35.16
CA GLN A 151 0.81 1.22 -35.13
C GLN A 151 0.18 0.12 -35.99
N ILE A 152 -0.68 -0.70 -35.37
CA ILE A 152 -1.41 -1.79 -36.03
C ILE A 152 -2.89 -1.42 -36.00
N LEU A 153 -3.40 -1.01 -37.14
CA LEU A 153 -4.79 -0.59 -37.31
C LEU A 153 -5.62 -1.76 -37.84
N ILE A 154 -6.75 -2.04 -37.21
CA ILE A 154 -7.67 -3.09 -37.63
C ILE A 154 -9.05 -2.53 -38.00
N ALA A 155 -9.68 -3.15 -39.02
CA ALA A 155 -11.08 -2.93 -39.37
C ALA A 155 -11.67 -4.25 -39.94
N GLN A 156 -12.99 -4.36 -39.94
CA GLN A 156 -13.70 -5.57 -40.40
C GLN A 156 -13.39 -5.92 -41.84
N ALA A 157 -12.91 -7.15 -42.08
CA ALA A 157 -12.42 -7.60 -43.39
C ALA A 157 -13.51 -8.15 -44.34
N GLY A 158 -14.75 -8.32 -43.89
CA GLY A 158 -15.81 -8.91 -44.72
C GLY A 158 -15.62 -10.40 -44.98
N LYS A 159 -16.01 -10.85 -46.18
CA LYS A 159 -16.02 -12.27 -46.56
C LYS A 159 -14.70 -12.72 -47.23
N TRP A 160 -13.55 -12.38 -46.65
CA TRP A 160 -12.25 -12.72 -47.23
C TRP A 160 -11.95 -14.24 -47.23
N GLN A 161 -12.54 -14.98 -46.31
CA GLN A 161 -12.40 -16.43 -46.18
C GLN A 161 -13.06 -17.17 -47.35
N ASP A 162 -14.27 -16.71 -47.73
CA ASP A 162 -14.99 -17.30 -48.89
C ASP A 162 -14.18 -17.20 -50.17
N PHE A 163 -13.47 -16.08 -50.37
CA PHE A 163 -12.59 -15.90 -51.52
C PHE A 163 -11.44 -16.91 -51.50
N ALA A 164 -10.75 -17.05 -50.37
CA ALA A 164 -9.62 -17.97 -50.23
C ALA A 164 -10.06 -19.43 -50.33
N GLN A 165 -11.20 -19.80 -49.77
CA GLN A 165 -11.79 -21.14 -49.92
C GLN A 165 -12.14 -21.42 -51.37
N GLY A 166 -12.72 -20.48 -52.08
CA GLY A 166 -13.03 -20.61 -53.50
C GLY A 166 -11.80 -20.84 -54.40
N LEU A 167 -10.60 -20.38 -53.98
CA LEU A 167 -9.34 -20.70 -54.69
C LEU A 167 -8.91 -22.14 -54.43
N ILE A 168 -9.05 -22.64 -53.22
CA ILE A 168 -8.76 -24.04 -52.89
C ILE A 168 -9.68 -24.98 -53.68
N ASP A 169 -10.98 -24.69 -53.69
CA ASP A 169 -12.00 -25.51 -54.30
C ASP A 169 -11.85 -25.58 -55.86
N ARG A 170 -11.42 -24.49 -56.47
CA ARG A 170 -11.16 -24.44 -57.91
C ARG A 170 -9.90 -25.20 -58.32
N GLY A 171 -8.90 -25.31 -57.44
CA GLY A 171 -7.63 -25.93 -57.77
C GLY A 171 -6.89 -25.20 -58.89
N ILE A 172 -5.93 -25.90 -59.50
CA ILE A 172 -5.18 -25.44 -60.69
C ILE A 172 -5.44 -26.36 -61.86
N PRO A 173 -5.72 -25.81 -63.06
CA PRO A 173 -5.85 -26.63 -64.26
C PRO A 173 -4.57 -27.47 -64.53
N SER A 174 -4.72 -28.77 -64.74
CA SER A 174 -3.61 -29.63 -65.14
C SER A 174 -3.32 -29.49 -66.67
N ILE A 175 -2.10 -29.79 -67.00
CA ILE A 175 -1.71 -29.90 -68.45
C ILE A 175 -2.50 -31.03 -69.13
N GLU A 176 -2.94 -32.04 -68.38
CA GLU A 176 -3.82 -33.11 -68.89
C GLU A 176 -5.26 -32.63 -68.94
N GLU A 177 -5.92 -32.69 -70.07
CA GLU A 177 -7.30 -32.27 -70.30
C GLU A 177 -8.26 -32.88 -69.23
N GLY A 178 -9.01 -32.04 -68.58
CA GLY A 178 -10.05 -32.44 -67.60
C GLY A 178 -9.59 -32.79 -66.21
N LYS A 179 -8.31 -32.69 -65.83
CA LYS A 179 -7.81 -32.90 -64.50
C LYS A 179 -7.57 -31.56 -63.76
N VAL A 180 -8.00 -31.49 -62.49
CA VAL A 180 -7.73 -30.39 -61.62
C VAL A 180 -6.75 -30.83 -60.49
N LEU A 181 -5.62 -30.15 -60.41
CA LEU A 181 -4.64 -30.37 -59.32
C LEU A 181 -5.04 -29.63 -58.12
N PRO A 182 -4.76 -30.15 -56.89
CA PRO A 182 -4.95 -29.41 -55.64
C PRO A 182 -4.22 -28.06 -55.70
N TYR A 183 -4.84 -27.02 -55.14
CA TYR A 183 -4.21 -25.70 -55.05
C TYR A 183 -2.90 -25.80 -54.25
N PRO A 184 -1.77 -25.28 -54.74
CA PRO A 184 -0.53 -25.25 -53.97
C PRO A 184 -0.75 -24.61 -52.62
N GLN A 185 -0.18 -25.21 -51.56
CA GLN A 185 -0.27 -24.69 -50.22
C GLN A 185 -1.71 -24.67 -49.62
N ALA A 186 -2.68 -25.40 -50.20
CA ALA A 186 -4.05 -25.48 -49.73
C ALA A 186 -4.14 -25.70 -48.23
N LYS A 187 -3.31 -26.59 -47.65
CA LYS A 187 -3.26 -26.84 -46.21
C LYS A 187 -2.96 -25.55 -45.38
N LYS A 188 -1.95 -24.76 -45.82
CA LYS A 188 -1.58 -23.51 -45.12
C LYS A 188 -2.65 -22.44 -45.23
N ILE A 189 -3.31 -22.36 -46.40
CA ILE A 189 -4.42 -21.44 -46.61
C ILE A 189 -5.58 -21.84 -45.72
N THR A 190 -5.94 -23.14 -45.63
CA THR A 190 -6.99 -23.66 -44.75
C THR A 190 -6.69 -23.33 -43.28
N GLU A 191 -5.47 -23.49 -42.84
CA GLU A 191 -5.05 -23.12 -41.50
C GLU A 191 -5.25 -21.60 -41.21
N LYS A 192 -4.90 -20.73 -42.18
CA LYS A 192 -5.08 -19.29 -42.03
C LYS A 192 -6.55 -18.88 -42.02
N ILE A 193 -7.37 -19.41 -42.90
CA ILE A 193 -8.79 -19.05 -42.99
C ILE A 193 -9.66 -19.70 -41.89
N GLY A 194 -9.14 -20.70 -41.18
CA GLY A 194 -9.79 -21.35 -40.06
C GLY A 194 -10.05 -20.44 -38.85
N SER A 195 -9.47 -19.25 -38.81
CA SER A 195 -9.74 -18.23 -37.81
C SER A 195 -10.24 -16.94 -38.45
N GLY A 196 -10.95 -16.10 -37.65
CA GLY A 196 -11.35 -14.77 -38.09
C GLY A 196 -10.15 -13.89 -38.47
N GLY A 197 -10.40 -12.78 -39.15
CA GLY A 197 -9.35 -11.85 -39.51
C GLY A 197 -9.86 -10.46 -39.81
N PHE A 198 -8.93 -9.50 -39.88
CA PHE A 198 -9.22 -8.08 -40.04
C PHE A 198 -8.41 -7.49 -41.19
N TRP A 199 -8.97 -6.49 -41.86
CA TRP A 199 -8.13 -5.56 -42.62
C TRP A 199 -7.14 -4.92 -41.68
N THR A 200 -5.86 -4.97 -42.05
CA THR A 200 -4.79 -4.54 -41.15
C THR A 200 -3.85 -3.56 -41.86
N GLY A 201 -3.58 -2.45 -41.20
CA GLY A 201 -2.54 -1.49 -41.57
C GLY A 201 -1.44 -1.51 -40.51
N ILE A 202 -0.22 -1.89 -40.87
CA ILE A 202 0.94 -1.86 -39.96
C ILE A 202 1.80 -0.69 -40.39
N ARG A 203 1.96 0.32 -39.48
CA ARG A 203 2.65 1.57 -39.78
C ARG A 203 3.79 1.78 -38.79
N LEU A 204 4.91 2.25 -39.29
CA LEU A 204 6.09 2.57 -38.53
C LEU A 204 6.36 4.06 -38.66
N ILE A 205 6.65 4.73 -37.56
CA ILE A 205 6.97 6.15 -37.49
C ILE A 205 8.15 6.34 -36.57
N THR A 206 9.14 7.10 -37.00
CA THR A 206 10.35 7.40 -36.20
C THR A 206 10.85 8.82 -36.51
N ASN A 207 11.77 9.30 -35.67
CA ASN A 207 12.49 10.56 -35.91
C ASN A 207 13.79 10.37 -36.70
N SER A 208 14.15 9.14 -37.09
CA SER A 208 15.38 8.80 -37.83
C SER A 208 15.11 7.76 -38.90
N GLU A 209 15.71 7.93 -40.06
CA GLU A 209 15.65 6.94 -41.18
C GLU A 209 16.26 5.60 -40.79
N LEU A 210 17.37 5.63 -40.04
CA LEU A 210 18.05 4.42 -39.57
C LEU A 210 17.12 3.63 -38.60
N SER A 211 16.45 4.35 -37.71
CA SER A 211 15.48 3.73 -36.79
C SER A 211 14.28 3.11 -37.56
N LEU A 212 13.78 3.77 -38.58
CA LEU A 212 12.72 3.25 -39.41
C LEU A 212 13.12 1.90 -40.11
N LYS A 213 14.31 1.89 -40.72
CA LYS A 213 14.85 0.68 -41.35
C LYS A 213 15.11 -0.43 -40.32
N SER A 214 15.64 -0.09 -39.17
CA SER A 214 15.89 -1.04 -38.08
C SER A 214 14.59 -1.66 -37.58
N LEU A 215 13.55 -0.87 -37.31
CA LEU A 215 12.22 -1.36 -36.94
C LEU A 215 11.62 -2.24 -38.05
N ALA A 216 11.72 -1.83 -39.30
CA ALA A 216 11.22 -2.64 -40.44
C ALA A 216 11.92 -3.99 -40.52
N ASN A 217 13.24 -4.04 -40.30
CA ASN A 217 14.01 -5.28 -40.29
C ASN A 217 13.60 -6.25 -39.18
N SER A 218 13.09 -5.76 -38.03
CA SER A 218 12.60 -6.64 -36.95
C SER A 218 11.43 -7.52 -37.40
N PHE A 219 10.69 -7.10 -38.43
CA PHE A 219 9.58 -7.89 -38.95
C PHE A 219 10.05 -9.12 -39.77
N SER A 220 11.34 -9.31 -40.01
CA SER A 220 11.87 -10.57 -40.58
C SER A 220 11.56 -11.78 -39.68
N SER A 221 11.37 -11.61 -38.38
CA SER A 221 10.96 -12.68 -37.47
C SER A 221 9.59 -13.29 -37.81
N TYR A 222 8.72 -12.54 -38.49
CA TYR A 222 7.38 -12.97 -38.92
C TYR A 222 7.37 -13.66 -40.30
N GLN A 223 8.54 -13.79 -40.91
CA GLN A 223 8.65 -14.45 -42.22
C GLN A 223 8.34 -15.93 -42.10
N SER A 224 7.41 -16.41 -42.94
CA SER A 224 7.17 -17.81 -43.20
C SER A 224 7.85 -18.22 -44.53
N ASP A 225 7.74 -19.48 -44.89
CA ASP A 225 8.19 -19.98 -46.18
C ASP A 225 7.32 -19.52 -47.37
N VAL A 226 6.16 -18.94 -47.11
CA VAL A 226 5.19 -18.55 -48.15
C VAL A 226 4.87 -17.05 -48.17
N ASN A 227 5.15 -16.34 -47.08
CA ASN A 227 4.85 -14.92 -46.99
C ASN A 227 5.81 -14.18 -46.04
N SER A 228 5.95 -12.88 -46.22
CA SER A 228 6.76 -12.00 -45.39
C SER A 228 6.19 -10.59 -45.42
N LEU A 229 6.71 -9.73 -44.55
CA LEU A 229 6.39 -8.30 -44.48
C LEU A 229 7.55 -7.47 -45.03
N ARG A 230 7.26 -6.48 -45.89
CA ARG A 230 8.24 -5.54 -46.42
C ARG A 230 7.84 -4.09 -46.16
N LEU A 231 8.81 -3.22 -45.97
CA LEU A 231 8.59 -1.79 -45.82
C LEU A 231 8.21 -1.16 -47.16
N LYS A 232 7.13 -0.38 -47.18
CA LYS A 232 6.74 0.48 -48.29
C LYS A 232 6.64 1.92 -47.75
N GLU A 233 7.52 2.78 -48.22
CA GLU A 233 7.47 4.19 -47.88
C GLU A 233 6.46 4.94 -48.77
N PRO A 234 5.74 5.94 -48.27
CA PRO A 234 4.84 6.78 -49.06
C PRO A 234 5.63 7.62 -50.05
N TRP A 235 5.05 7.83 -51.24
CA TRP A 235 5.63 8.76 -52.19
C TRP A 235 5.71 10.19 -51.60
N PRO A 236 6.68 11.01 -52.02
CA PRO A 236 6.82 12.37 -51.42
C PRO A 236 5.54 13.19 -51.39
N LEU A 237 4.73 13.13 -52.46
CA LEU A 237 3.44 13.82 -52.57
C LEU A 237 2.34 13.24 -51.66
N GLU A 238 2.48 12.00 -51.21
CA GLU A 238 1.51 11.30 -50.37
C GLU A 238 1.92 11.33 -48.89
N LYS A 239 3.16 11.72 -48.58
CA LYS A 239 3.74 11.65 -47.25
C LYS A 239 2.89 12.44 -46.23
N THR A 240 2.48 13.66 -46.54
CA THR A 240 1.66 14.49 -45.66
C THR A 240 0.32 13.83 -45.34
N LYS A 241 -0.37 13.32 -46.40
CA LYS A 241 -1.66 12.62 -46.24
C LYS A 241 -1.50 11.32 -45.45
N PHE A 242 -0.39 10.59 -45.64
CA PHE A 242 -0.07 9.40 -44.85
C PHE A 242 0.11 9.72 -43.35
N ILE A 243 0.91 10.74 -43.04
CA ILE A 243 1.14 11.17 -41.64
C ILE A 243 -0.16 11.65 -40.97
N GLU A 244 -1.00 12.38 -41.72
CA GLU A 244 -2.31 12.80 -41.22
C GLU A 244 -3.22 11.60 -40.90
N SER A 245 -3.22 10.59 -41.77
CA SER A 245 -3.96 9.33 -41.55
C SER A 245 -3.47 8.58 -40.31
N VAL A 246 -2.16 8.61 -40.02
CA VAL A 246 -1.57 8.05 -38.83
C VAL A 246 -2.03 8.79 -37.56
N LYS A 247 -2.00 10.14 -37.59
CA LYS A 247 -2.49 10.96 -36.47
C LYS A 247 -3.95 10.70 -36.16
N ASN A 248 -4.76 10.52 -37.20
CA ASN A 248 -6.21 10.30 -37.06
C ASN A 248 -6.59 8.81 -36.88
N ARG A 249 -5.62 7.88 -36.87
CA ARG A 249 -5.85 6.43 -36.80
C ARG A 249 -6.86 5.93 -37.83
N THR A 250 -6.79 6.47 -39.05
CA THR A 250 -7.66 6.11 -40.16
C THR A 250 -6.89 5.41 -41.26
N PHE A 251 -7.56 4.58 -42.05
CA PHE A 251 -6.96 3.96 -43.25
C PHE A 251 -6.86 5.00 -44.38
N ALA A 252 -5.67 5.50 -44.69
CA ALA A 252 -5.45 6.39 -45.85
C ALA A 252 -5.31 5.59 -47.16
N PHE A 253 -4.61 4.49 -47.09
CA PHE A 253 -4.39 3.52 -48.16
C PHE A 253 -4.55 2.15 -47.56
N VAL A 254 -5.69 1.52 -47.78
CA VAL A 254 -5.81 0.09 -47.53
C VAL A 254 -5.24 -0.55 -48.79
N PRO A 255 -4.12 -1.31 -48.72
CA PRO A 255 -3.90 -2.29 -49.76
C PRO A 255 -5.17 -3.15 -49.73
N ALA A 256 -5.96 -3.14 -50.80
CA ALA A 256 -7.29 -3.80 -50.84
C ALA A 256 -7.26 -5.28 -50.38
N ASN A 257 -6.09 -5.83 -50.11
CA ASN A 257 -5.76 -7.22 -49.92
C ASN A 257 -4.82 -7.48 -48.71
N GLN A 258 -4.74 -6.61 -47.68
CA GLN A 258 -3.96 -6.93 -46.48
C GLN A 258 -4.88 -7.37 -45.35
N VAL A 259 -5.10 -8.68 -45.24
CA VAL A 259 -5.87 -9.29 -44.18
C VAL A 259 -4.94 -10.17 -43.33
N LEU A 260 -4.98 -9.95 -42.01
CA LEU A 260 -4.31 -10.81 -41.04
C LEU A 260 -5.34 -11.51 -40.17
N ASN A 261 -5.05 -12.77 -39.85
CA ASN A 261 -5.90 -13.56 -38.96
C ASN A 261 -5.60 -13.26 -37.48
N LEU A 262 -6.41 -13.82 -36.58
CA LEU A 262 -6.29 -13.56 -35.14
C LEU A 262 -4.93 -13.96 -34.57
N ASN A 263 -4.33 -15.06 -35.02
CA ASN A 263 -3.03 -15.52 -34.54
C ASN A 263 -1.88 -14.62 -35.01
N GLU A 264 -1.94 -14.18 -36.28
CA GLU A 264 -0.98 -13.22 -36.83
C GLU A 264 -1.02 -11.88 -36.11
N LEU A 265 -2.23 -11.37 -35.81
CA LEU A 265 -2.42 -10.14 -35.07
C LEU A 265 -1.90 -10.27 -33.65
N ALA A 266 -2.21 -11.36 -32.95
CA ALA A 266 -1.73 -11.64 -31.59
C ALA A 266 -0.19 -11.76 -31.53
N SER A 267 0.44 -12.24 -32.61
CA SER A 267 1.90 -12.27 -32.71
C SER A 267 2.51 -10.89 -32.94
N LEU A 268 1.78 -9.98 -33.58
CA LEU A 268 2.24 -8.62 -33.87
C LEU A 268 1.98 -7.66 -32.73
N TRP A 269 0.98 -7.91 -31.90
CA TRP A 269 0.68 -7.11 -30.73
C TRP A 269 -0.01 -7.94 -29.65
N HIS A 270 0.55 -7.88 -28.46
CA HIS A 270 -0.06 -8.29 -27.18
C HIS A 270 0.59 -7.46 -26.07
N PRO A 271 -0.09 -7.24 -24.93
CA PRO A 271 0.53 -6.60 -23.76
C PRO A 271 1.78 -7.37 -23.32
N PRO A 272 2.76 -6.70 -22.68
CA PRO A 272 4.01 -7.34 -22.28
C PRO A 272 3.77 -8.40 -21.21
N VAL A 273 4.36 -9.58 -21.40
CA VAL A 273 4.23 -10.75 -20.52
C VAL A 273 5.60 -11.22 -20.01
N LEU A 274 5.62 -12.24 -19.15
CA LEU A 274 6.85 -12.76 -18.51
C LEU A 274 7.97 -13.07 -19.52
N ALA A 275 7.63 -13.59 -20.71
CA ALA A 275 8.61 -13.85 -21.79
C ALA A 275 9.40 -12.60 -22.21
N LEU A 276 8.83 -11.41 -22.05
CA LEU A 276 9.44 -10.12 -22.38
C LEU A 276 10.07 -9.41 -21.20
N ALA A 277 10.03 -9.99 -19.98
CA ALA A 277 10.51 -9.35 -18.75
C ALA A 277 12.01 -9.02 -18.72
N GLY A 278 12.81 -9.67 -19.59
CA GLY A 278 14.24 -9.38 -19.78
C GLY A 278 14.52 -8.12 -20.60
N ILE A 279 13.52 -7.57 -21.30
CA ILE A 279 13.66 -6.35 -22.11
C ILE A 279 13.54 -5.12 -21.20
N LYS A 280 14.52 -4.22 -21.34
CA LYS A 280 14.56 -2.97 -20.56
C LYS A 280 13.52 -1.96 -21.08
N ASN A 281 13.21 -0.98 -20.24
CA ASN A 281 12.40 0.19 -20.59
C ASN A 281 10.93 -0.08 -20.96
N ILE A 282 10.40 -1.29 -20.71
CA ILE A 282 8.95 -1.54 -20.84
C ILE A 282 8.24 -0.94 -19.62
N SER A 283 7.12 -0.24 -19.88
CA SER A 283 6.22 0.30 -18.84
C SER A 283 5.42 -0.83 -18.19
N TRP A 284 5.98 -1.40 -17.11
CA TRP A 284 5.32 -2.43 -16.31
C TRP A 284 4.49 -1.81 -15.20
N THR A 285 3.49 -2.54 -14.69
CA THR A 285 2.91 -2.20 -13.40
C THR A 285 3.79 -2.72 -12.26
N GLN A 286 3.84 -1.96 -11.15
CA GLN A 286 4.67 -2.32 -10.01
C GLN A 286 4.04 -3.37 -9.11
N ALA A 287 2.72 -3.58 -9.15
CA ALA A 287 2.03 -4.52 -8.27
C ALA A 287 0.90 -5.27 -8.99
N ALA A 288 0.71 -6.54 -8.62
CA ALA A 288 -0.49 -7.31 -9.00
C ALA A 288 -1.72 -6.68 -8.33
N MET A 289 -2.71 -6.25 -9.10
CA MET A 289 -3.98 -5.76 -8.56
C MET A 289 -4.89 -6.94 -8.25
N SER A 290 -5.34 -7.04 -7.00
CA SER A 290 -6.44 -7.92 -6.60
C SER A 290 -7.73 -7.13 -6.49
N GLU A 291 -8.85 -7.77 -6.79
CA GLU A 291 -10.17 -7.17 -6.63
C GLU A 291 -10.43 -6.84 -5.16
N PRO A 292 -10.84 -5.60 -4.84
CA PRO A 292 -11.20 -5.25 -3.47
C PRO A 292 -12.45 -6.03 -3.03
N PRO A 293 -12.62 -6.29 -1.73
CA PRO A 293 -13.79 -6.99 -1.20
C PRO A 293 -15.10 -6.30 -1.63
N THR A 294 -16.11 -7.10 -2.00
CA THR A 294 -17.41 -6.57 -2.44
C THR A 294 -18.20 -5.87 -1.34
N ASN A 295 -17.95 -6.25 -0.07
CA ASN A 295 -18.55 -5.65 1.13
C ASN A 295 -17.70 -4.55 1.76
N LEU A 296 -16.79 -3.93 0.97
CA LEU A 296 -15.93 -2.85 1.43
C LEU A 296 -16.76 -1.66 1.94
N PRO A 297 -16.51 -1.12 3.15
CA PRO A 297 -17.19 0.07 3.65
C PRO A 297 -16.77 1.31 2.83
N THR A 298 -17.62 1.76 1.91
CA THR A 298 -17.29 2.83 0.96
C THR A 298 -18.05 4.12 1.27
N ALA A 299 -17.50 5.24 0.80
CA ALA A 299 -18.14 6.54 0.96
C ALA A 299 -19.34 6.74 0.02
N LEU A 300 -19.41 5.95 -1.07
CA LEU A 300 -20.47 6.08 -2.09
C LEU A 300 -21.73 5.26 -1.74
N ASP A 301 -21.53 4.09 -1.13
CA ASP A 301 -22.59 3.13 -0.88
C ASP A 301 -23.15 3.22 0.55
N THR A 302 -22.77 4.27 1.30
CA THR A 302 -23.13 4.43 2.71
C THR A 302 -23.88 5.75 2.90
N ASP A 303 -24.98 5.72 3.62
CA ASP A 303 -25.76 6.91 3.98
C ASP A 303 -24.99 7.86 4.90
N ASP A 304 -25.30 9.15 4.89
CA ASP A 304 -24.54 10.17 5.64
C ASP A 304 -24.55 9.94 7.17
N ALA A 305 -25.59 9.30 7.70
CA ALA A 305 -25.64 8.92 9.11
C ALA A 305 -24.63 7.82 9.44
N ASP A 306 -24.53 6.82 8.57
CA ASP A 306 -23.65 5.66 8.74
C ASP A 306 -22.20 5.97 8.39
N LYS A 307 -21.92 7.03 7.58
CA LYS A 307 -20.57 7.50 7.33
C LYS A 307 -19.81 7.87 8.60
N LYS A 308 -20.49 8.34 9.65
CA LYS A 308 -19.90 8.62 10.97
C LYS A 308 -19.41 7.36 11.69
N GLU A 309 -19.94 6.19 11.33
CA GLU A 309 -19.50 4.91 11.87
C GLU A 309 -18.28 4.32 11.14
N ILE A 310 -17.80 5.00 10.10
CA ILE A 310 -16.66 4.56 9.29
C ILE A 310 -15.51 5.58 9.40
N ASN A 311 -14.32 5.09 9.70
CA ASN A 311 -13.09 5.88 9.63
C ASN A 311 -12.47 5.70 8.25
N PHE A 312 -12.61 6.71 7.38
CA PHE A 312 -12.09 6.70 6.01
C PHE A 312 -10.60 7.03 6.00
N PHE A 313 -9.77 6.16 5.44
CA PHE A 313 -8.30 6.34 5.45
C PHE A 313 -7.60 6.05 4.12
N ALA A 314 -8.25 5.37 3.17
CA ALA A 314 -7.64 4.98 1.92
C ALA A 314 -8.62 4.98 0.74
N ARG A 315 -8.08 4.85 -0.45
CA ARG A 315 -8.83 4.62 -1.69
C ARG A 315 -8.24 3.44 -2.42
N THR A 316 -9.09 2.63 -3.02
CA THR A 316 -8.71 1.58 -3.96
C THR A 316 -9.03 2.03 -5.38
N GLU A 317 -8.18 1.62 -6.32
CA GLU A 317 -8.40 1.83 -7.73
C GLU A 317 -8.40 0.47 -8.42
N PHE A 318 -9.56 0.06 -8.90
CA PHE A 318 -9.72 -1.21 -9.59
C PHE A 318 -10.62 -1.02 -10.82
N LYS A 319 -10.15 -1.46 -11.99
CA LYS A 319 -10.85 -1.30 -13.29
C LYS A 319 -11.30 0.14 -13.54
N ASN A 320 -10.41 1.11 -13.34
CA ASN A 320 -10.65 2.55 -13.47
C ASN A 320 -11.72 3.15 -12.53
N LYS A 321 -12.21 2.36 -11.57
CA LYS A 321 -13.11 2.85 -10.53
C LYS A 321 -12.31 3.18 -9.28
N ILE A 322 -12.24 4.47 -8.93
CA ILE A 322 -11.62 4.92 -7.68
C ILE A 322 -12.72 4.92 -6.60
N THR A 323 -12.48 4.17 -5.53
CA THR A 323 -13.43 4.07 -4.43
C THR A 323 -12.72 4.39 -3.11
N THR A 324 -13.19 5.44 -2.42
CA THR A 324 -12.74 5.76 -1.06
C THR A 324 -13.42 4.83 -0.06
N PHE A 325 -12.64 4.22 0.81
CA PHE A 325 -13.12 3.28 1.81
C PHE A 325 -12.50 3.53 3.18
N GLY A 326 -13.06 2.89 4.19
CA GLY A 326 -12.59 2.98 5.56
C GLY A 326 -12.82 1.69 6.34
N ILE A 327 -12.69 1.80 7.65
CA ILE A 327 -12.96 0.72 8.61
C ILE A 327 -14.09 1.11 9.53
N LYS A 328 -15.05 0.19 9.77
CA LYS A 328 -16.15 0.42 10.71
C LYS A 328 -15.61 0.49 12.15
N LYS A 329 -16.19 1.34 12.99
CA LYS A 329 -15.81 1.47 14.41
C LYS A 329 -15.80 0.14 15.14
N LYS A 330 -16.82 -0.70 14.94
CA LYS A 330 -16.93 -2.04 15.56
C LYS A 330 -15.77 -2.96 15.17
N ASP A 331 -15.29 -2.87 13.93
CA ASP A 331 -14.21 -3.73 13.43
C ASP A 331 -12.84 -3.31 13.96
N ARG A 332 -12.68 -2.02 14.32
CA ARG A 332 -11.44 -1.50 14.95
C ARG A 332 -11.18 -2.09 16.35
N ARG A 333 -12.18 -2.64 17.00
CA ARG A 333 -12.02 -3.36 18.28
C ARG A 333 -11.13 -4.61 18.13
N ARG A 334 -10.91 -5.10 16.91
CA ARG A 334 -9.98 -6.20 16.58
C ARG A 334 -8.55 -5.72 16.29
N HIS A 335 -8.24 -4.50 16.66
CA HIS A 335 -6.93 -3.88 16.52
C HIS A 335 -6.45 -3.75 15.07
N LEU A 336 -5.49 -2.88 14.87
CA LEU A 336 -4.91 -2.56 13.58
C LEU A 336 -3.40 -2.50 13.71
N TYR A 337 -2.70 -3.20 12.81
CA TYR A 337 -1.24 -3.22 12.76
C TYR A 337 -0.74 -2.66 11.43
N ILE A 338 0.21 -1.73 11.52
CA ILE A 338 0.79 -1.02 10.37
C ILE A 338 2.29 -1.25 10.37
N ILE A 339 2.82 -1.70 9.23
CA ILE A 339 4.25 -1.90 9.04
C ILE A 339 4.74 -1.20 7.77
N GLY A 340 5.97 -0.70 7.78
CA GLY A 340 6.62 -0.12 6.59
C GLY A 340 7.82 0.75 6.90
N LYS A 341 8.69 0.93 5.92
CA LYS A 341 9.90 1.75 6.04
C LYS A 341 9.58 3.20 6.44
N SER A 342 10.58 3.91 6.96
CA SER A 342 10.47 5.34 7.25
C SER A 342 10.14 6.14 5.98
N GLY A 343 9.30 7.17 6.09
CA GLY A 343 8.93 8.04 4.97
C GLY A 343 7.91 7.46 3.98
N THR A 344 7.38 6.25 4.20
CA THR A 344 6.43 5.60 3.27
C THR A 344 4.98 6.06 3.42
N GLY A 345 4.64 6.74 4.54
CA GLY A 345 3.30 7.29 4.77
C GLY A 345 2.58 6.77 6.01
N LYS A 346 3.23 5.98 6.90
CA LYS A 346 2.63 5.44 8.14
C LYS A 346 2.03 6.54 9.02
N SER A 347 2.82 7.54 9.40
CA SER A 347 2.36 8.63 10.28
C SER A 347 1.28 9.48 9.62
N THR A 348 1.29 9.62 8.27
CA THR A 348 0.20 10.27 7.51
C THR A 348 -1.10 9.48 7.62
N LEU A 349 -1.03 8.14 7.51
CA LEU A 349 -2.19 7.26 7.68
C LEU A 349 -2.76 7.39 9.10
N ILE A 350 -1.92 7.30 10.12
CA ILE A 350 -2.32 7.45 11.52
C ILE A 350 -2.95 8.82 11.76
N ALA A 351 -2.32 9.90 11.24
CA ALA A 351 -2.85 11.26 11.36
C ALA A 351 -4.25 11.37 10.72
N ASN A 352 -4.45 10.82 9.52
CA ASN A 352 -5.77 10.82 8.87
C ASN A 352 -6.83 10.10 9.70
N MET A 353 -6.49 8.91 10.24
CA MET A 353 -7.42 8.17 11.09
C MET A 353 -7.74 8.93 12.37
N ALA A 354 -6.75 9.51 13.05
CA ALA A 354 -6.94 10.31 14.26
C ALA A 354 -7.75 11.60 13.98
N ILE A 355 -7.51 12.29 12.86
CA ILE A 355 -8.29 13.47 12.45
C ILE A 355 -9.77 13.09 12.20
N ASN A 356 -10.03 11.93 11.63
CA ASN A 356 -11.39 11.43 11.45
C ASN A 356 -12.09 11.20 12.82
N ASP A 357 -11.37 10.58 13.76
CA ASP A 357 -11.87 10.35 15.12
C ASP A 357 -12.14 11.68 15.84
N LEU A 358 -11.23 12.66 15.73
CA LEU A 358 -11.45 14.00 16.27
C LEU A 358 -12.73 14.65 15.76
N ARG A 359 -13.00 14.55 14.46
CA ARG A 359 -14.19 15.09 13.80
C ARG A 359 -15.48 14.36 14.23
N ASN A 360 -15.39 13.05 14.45
CA ASN A 360 -16.51 12.22 14.85
C ASN A 360 -16.75 12.19 16.37
N ARG A 361 -16.01 13.02 17.15
CA ARG A 361 -16.07 13.09 18.63
C ARG A 361 -15.70 11.79 19.34
N GLU A 362 -14.84 10.97 18.73
CA GLU A 362 -14.33 9.77 19.35
C GLU A 362 -13.25 10.08 20.39
N GLY A 363 -13.17 9.23 21.44
CA GLY A 363 -12.08 9.26 22.40
C GLY A 363 -10.81 8.68 21.80
N LEU A 364 -9.69 9.38 21.93
CA LEU A 364 -8.42 8.87 21.39
C LEU A 364 -7.21 9.28 22.23
N ALA A 365 -6.17 8.45 22.15
CA ALA A 365 -4.84 8.78 22.64
C ALA A 365 -3.82 8.54 21.52
N VAL A 366 -2.85 9.42 21.38
CA VAL A 366 -1.72 9.29 20.46
C VAL A 366 -0.43 9.37 21.24
N VAL A 367 0.40 8.32 21.15
CA VAL A 367 1.73 8.26 21.76
C VAL A 367 2.76 8.34 20.65
N ASP A 368 3.53 9.42 20.64
CA ASP A 368 4.44 9.76 19.55
C ASP A 368 5.86 10.00 20.09
N PRO A 369 6.82 9.11 19.77
CA PRO A 369 8.19 9.25 20.24
C PRO A 369 8.97 10.36 19.52
N HIS A 370 8.54 10.79 18.35
CA HIS A 370 9.19 11.85 17.58
C HIS A 370 8.59 13.24 17.81
N GLY A 371 7.29 13.31 18.13
CA GLY A 371 6.54 14.53 18.34
C GLY A 371 5.86 15.08 17.08
N ASP A 372 6.32 14.73 15.88
CA ASP A 372 5.83 15.27 14.62
C ASP A 372 4.34 14.98 14.39
N LEU A 373 3.88 13.77 14.73
CA LEU A 373 2.49 13.36 14.58
C LEU A 373 1.57 14.16 15.50
N THR A 374 1.93 14.33 16.77
CA THR A 374 1.15 15.12 17.73
C THR A 374 1.10 16.58 17.34
N GLU A 375 2.21 17.13 16.85
CA GLU A 375 2.30 18.50 16.34
C GLU A 375 1.39 18.72 15.12
N ILE A 376 1.30 17.75 14.20
CA ILE A 376 0.35 17.79 13.09
C ILE A 376 -1.08 17.81 13.63
N LEU A 377 -1.43 16.93 14.58
CA LEU A 377 -2.78 16.78 15.08
C LEU A 377 -3.30 18.04 15.80
N LEU A 378 -2.45 18.81 16.47
CA LEU A 378 -2.82 20.07 17.09
C LEU A 378 -3.47 21.05 16.12
N ASP A 379 -3.03 21.05 14.85
CA ASP A 379 -3.59 21.92 13.81
C ASP A 379 -5.00 21.49 13.37
N TYR A 380 -5.43 20.26 13.72
CA TYR A 380 -6.72 19.70 13.31
C TYR A 380 -7.73 19.53 14.44
N ILE A 381 -7.41 19.96 15.68
CA ILE A 381 -8.34 19.89 16.81
C ILE A 381 -9.55 20.79 16.54
N PRO A 382 -10.79 20.26 16.47
CA PRO A 382 -11.98 21.06 16.30
C PRO A 382 -12.23 21.97 17.53
N SER A 383 -12.85 23.12 17.33
CA SER A 383 -13.11 24.09 18.41
C SER A 383 -13.91 23.50 19.57
N TYR A 384 -14.82 22.60 19.28
CA TYR A 384 -15.64 21.90 20.32
C TYR A 384 -14.87 20.82 21.11
N ARG A 385 -13.61 20.49 20.72
CA ARG A 385 -12.75 19.54 21.42
C ARG A 385 -11.61 20.21 22.21
N ILE A 386 -11.46 21.52 22.13
CA ILE A 386 -10.35 22.25 22.80
C ILE A 386 -10.33 21.92 24.30
N ASN A 387 -11.48 21.98 24.96
CA ASN A 387 -11.59 21.74 26.40
C ASN A 387 -11.46 20.27 26.82
N GLU A 388 -11.53 19.36 25.87
CA GLU A 388 -11.45 17.90 26.04
C GLU A 388 -10.07 17.35 25.63
N THR A 389 -9.15 18.22 25.18
CA THR A 389 -7.82 17.82 24.73
C THR A 389 -6.78 18.05 25.82
N CYS A 390 -6.10 16.96 26.18
CA CYS A 390 -4.93 16.94 27.05
C CYS A 390 -3.69 16.75 26.16
N TYR A 391 -2.77 17.70 26.19
CA TYR A 391 -1.49 17.65 25.50
C TYR A 391 -0.36 17.56 26.53
N LEU A 392 0.43 16.49 26.45
CA LEU A 392 1.55 16.22 27.36
C LEU A 392 2.86 16.37 26.60
N ASP A 393 3.69 17.30 27.04
CA ASP A 393 5.06 17.51 26.55
C ASP A 393 6.04 17.49 27.73
N PRO A 394 6.76 16.39 27.97
CA PRO A 394 7.75 16.28 29.03
C PRO A 394 8.92 17.27 28.89
N SER A 395 9.12 17.87 27.74
CA SER A 395 10.19 18.85 27.54
C SER A 395 9.88 20.22 28.09
N ASP A 396 8.61 20.53 28.46
CA ASP A 396 8.23 21.74 29.15
C ASP A 396 8.50 21.61 30.66
N THR A 397 9.69 22.04 31.06
CA THR A 397 10.12 22.04 32.48
C THR A 397 9.53 23.18 33.31
N THR A 398 8.91 24.17 32.67
CA THR A 398 8.29 25.32 33.36
C THR A 398 6.87 25.03 33.79
N HIS A 399 6.19 24.14 33.07
CA HIS A 399 4.83 23.71 33.37
C HIS A 399 4.76 22.18 33.29
N PRO A 400 5.39 21.42 34.19
CA PRO A 400 5.37 19.98 34.17
C PRO A 400 3.96 19.45 34.44
N PHE A 401 3.58 18.37 33.76
CA PHE A 401 2.47 17.54 34.20
C PHE A 401 2.96 16.50 35.21
N HIS A 402 2.06 15.97 36.00
CA HIS A 402 2.39 14.93 36.97
C HIS A 402 1.69 13.63 36.58
N LEU A 403 2.44 12.55 36.58
CA LEU A 403 1.94 11.19 36.31
C LEU A 403 2.63 10.22 37.25
N ASN A 404 1.91 9.79 38.29
CA ASN A 404 2.42 8.82 39.26
C ASN A 404 2.08 7.39 38.80
N PRO A 405 3.05 6.60 38.35
CA PRO A 405 2.79 5.23 37.93
C PRO A 405 2.43 4.26 39.07
N LEU A 406 2.63 4.68 40.34
CA LEU A 406 2.22 3.93 41.54
C LEU A 406 0.89 4.40 42.13
N GLU A 407 0.18 5.34 41.50
CA GLU A 407 -1.13 5.77 41.97
C GLU A 407 -2.16 4.64 41.77
N VAL A 408 -2.78 4.21 42.88
CA VAL A 408 -3.70 3.08 42.92
C VAL A 408 -5.13 3.59 42.96
N THR A 409 -5.87 3.43 41.87
CA THR A 409 -7.32 3.73 41.83
C THR A 409 -8.16 2.52 42.27
N ASN A 410 -7.66 1.29 42.01
CA ASN A 410 -8.29 0.04 42.41
C ASN A 410 -7.28 -0.82 43.19
N PRO A 411 -7.52 -1.10 44.50
CA PRO A 411 -6.60 -1.92 45.32
C PRO A 411 -6.28 -3.32 44.74
N LEU A 412 -7.17 -3.90 43.95
CA LEU A 412 -6.97 -5.21 43.29
C LEU A 412 -5.89 -5.16 42.22
N HIS A 413 -5.47 -3.99 41.77
CA HIS A 413 -4.49 -3.86 40.69
C HIS A 413 -3.05 -3.59 41.14
N LYS A 414 -2.76 -3.62 42.47
CA LYS A 414 -1.41 -3.39 43.01
C LYS A 414 -0.36 -4.33 42.38
N GLU A 415 -0.65 -5.61 42.33
CA GLU A 415 0.25 -6.59 41.73
C GLU A 415 0.45 -6.36 40.20
N LEU A 416 -0.61 -5.96 39.50
CA LEU A 416 -0.55 -5.62 38.09
C LEU A 416 0.32 -4.38 37.85
N ILE A 417 0.18 -3.35 38.68
CA ILE A 417 1.00 -2.14 38.63
C ILE A 417 2.47 -2.50 38.83
N ALA A 418 2.78 -3.25 39.93
CA ALA A 418 4.15 -3.69 40.20
C ALA A 418 4.73 -4.50 39.04
N SER A 419 3.98 -5.46 38.49
CA SER A 419 4.40 -6.29 37.36
C SER A 419 4.62 -5.48 36.09
N SER A 420 3.79 -4.49 35.80
CA SER A 420 3.94 -3.60 34.64
C SER A 420 5.22 -2.79 34.72
N ILE A 421 5.54 -2.24 35.91
CA ILE A 421 6.77 -1.46 36.13
C ILE A 421 8.01 -2.35 36.02
N VAL A 422 7.97 -3.56 36.60
CA VAL A 422 9.05 -4.55 36.45
C VAL A 422 9.28 -4.88 34.96
N ALA A 423 8.22 -5.09 34.19
CA ALA A 423 8.32 -5.37 32.77
C ALA A 423 8.89 -4.19 31.96
N ILE A 424 8.60 -2.94 32.35
CA ILE A 424 9.19 -1.75 31.73
C ILE A 424 10.70 -1.71 31.97
N PHE A 425 11.13 -1.89 33.23
CA PHE A 425 12.58 -1.93 33.55
C PHE A 425 13.27 -3.12 32.92
N TYR A 426 12.62 -4.29 32.85
CA TYR A 426 13.13 -5.46 32.14
C TYR A 426 13.42 -5.12 30.67
N LYS A 427 12.47 -4.49 29.98
CA LYS A 427 12.64 -4.12 28.57
C LYS A 427 13.84 -3.19 28.35
N LEU A 428 13.97 -2.16 29.17
CA LEU A 428 15.03 -1.17 29.06
C LEU A 428 16.42 -1.74 29.36
N TYR A 429 16.49 -2.79 30.18
CA TYR A 429 17.76 -3.32 30.71
C TYR A 429 17.90 -4.83 30.58
N ALA A 430 17.31 -5.45 29.57
CA ALA A 430 17.24 -6.90 29.39
C ALA A 430 18.63 -7.61 29.52
N TYR A 431 19.67 -7.02 28.96
CA TYR A 431 21.03 -7.60 28.96
C TYR A 431 21.68 -7.69 30.35
N THR A 432 21.24 -6.90 31.30
CA THR A 432 21.80 -6.84 32.65
C THR A 432 20.77 -7.22 33.72
N TRP A 433 19.66 -7.86 33.29
CA TRP A 433 18.58 -8.28 34.19
C TRP A 433 18.89 -9.64 34.81
N GLY A 434 18.57 -9.77 36.09
CA GLY A 434 18.76 -11.04 36.81
C GLY A 434 17.61 -11.34 37.77
N PRO A 435 17.39 -12.62 38.13
CA PRO A 435 16.29 -13.04 38.99
C PRO A 435 16.28 -12.33 40.37
N ARG A 436 17.47 -12.10 40.96
CA ARG A 436 17.59 -11.42 42.24
C ARG A 436 17.20 -9.96 42.16
N LEU A 437 17.59 -9.26 41.10
CA LEU A 437 17.18 -7.89 40.81
C LEU A 437 15.66 -7.80 40.74
N GLU A 438 15.04 -8.67 39.94
CA GLU A 438 13.59 -8.71 39.78
C GLU A 438 12.88 -8.97 41.09
N HIS A 439 13.32 -9.93 41.89
CA HIS A 439 12.73 -10.24 43.19
C HIS A 439 12.78 -9.06 44.14
N ILE A 440 13.92 -8.38 44.27
CA ILE A 440 14.06 -7.22 45.17
C ILE A 440 13.24 -6.05 44.63
N LEU A 441 13.29 -5.74 43.33
CA LEU A 441 12.52 -4.63 42.76
C LEU A 441 11.02 -4.85 42.91
N ARG A 442 10.52 -6.07 42.68
CA ARG A 442 9.11 -6.43 42.84
C ARG A 442 8.62 -6.23 44.28
N ASN A 443 9.36 -6.77 45.25
CA ASN A 443 9.01 -6.58 46.68
C ASN A 443 9.10 -5.12 47.08
N THR A 444 10.06 -4.36 46.59
CA THR A 444 10.19 -2.91 46.82
C THR A 444 8.95 -2.16 46.30
N LEU A 445 8.51 -2.46 45.09
CA LEU A 445 7.31 -1.86 44.46
C LEU A 445 6.03 -2.20 45.25
N LEU A 446 5.84 -3.49 45.60
CA LEU A 446 4.69 -3.95 46.37
C LEU A 446 4.67 -3.27 47.75
N THR A 447 5.83 -3.12 48.42
CA THR A 447 5.97 -2.40 49.67
C THR A 447 5.55 -0.93 49.55
N LEU A 448 6.02 -0.22 48.49
CA LEU A 448 5.62 1.15 48.25
C LEU A 448 4.11 1.26 47.98
N LEU A 449 3.51 0.33 47.25
CA LEU A 449 2.07 0.31 46.95
C LEU A 449 1.19 0.07 48.21
N GLU A 450 1.77 -0.38 49.31
CA GLU A 450 1.10 -0.46 50.62
C GLU A 450 1.18 0.86 51.38
N THR A 451 2.05 1.82 51.00
CA THR A 451 2.16 3.11 51.65
C THR A 451 1.07 4.07 51.17
N PRO A 452 0.68 5.10 52.00
CA PRO A 452 -0.35 6.04 51.60
C PRO A 452 0.00 6.94 50.41
N GLN A 453 1.29 7.17 50.17
CA GLN A 453 1.78 8.12 49.17
C GLN A 453 2.98 7.54 48.43
N PRO A 454 2.77 6.51 47.64
CA PRO A 454 3.86 5.83 46.93
C PRO A 454 4.36 6.65 45.75
N THR A 455 5.68 6.70 45.53
CA THR A 455 6.30 7.21 44.30
C THR A 455 7.52 6.38 43.92
N LEU A 456 7.86 6.35 42.63
CA LEU A 456 9.07 5.66 42.15
C LEU A 456 10.37 6.28 42.70
N VAL A 457 10.34 7.57 43.07
CA VAL A 457 11.48 8.29 43.62
C VAL A 457 11.89 7.77 44.99
N GLN A 458 11.01 7.08 45.70
CA GLN A 458 11.28 6.48 47.03
C GLN A 458 12.02 5.14 46.94
N ILE A 459 12.17 4.51 45.76
CA ILE A 459 12.86 3.23 45.60
C ILE A 459 14.30 3.28 46.13
N PRO A 460 15.16 4.25 45.73
CA PRO A 460 16.50 4.34 46.27
C PRO A 460 16.54 4.47 47.82
N ASP A 461 15.69 5.32 48.38
CA ASP A 461 15.64 5.51 49.83
C ASP A 461 15.20 4.25 50.56
N LEU A 462 14.22 3.51 50.05
CA LEU A 462 13.75 2.25 50.65
C LEU A 462 14.85 1.19 50.65
N LEU A 463 15.72 1.15 49.61
CA LEU A 463 16.80 0.20 49.50
C LEU A 463 18.06 0.57 50.27
N THR A 464 18.36 1.87 50.45
CA THR A 464 19.63 2.32 51.04
C THR A 464 19.49 2.91 52.46
N ASN A 465 18.38 3.57 52.75
CA ASN A 465 18.16 4.24 54.05
C ASN A 465 17.40 3.32 55.01
N LYS A 466 18.13 2.70 55.96
CA LYS A 466 17.59 1.75 56.92
C LYS A 466 16.48 2.39 57.79
N ASN A 467 16.63 3.63 58.20
CA ASN A 467 15.63 4.32 59.05
C ASN A 467 14.31 4.58 58.31
N PHE A 468 14.43 4.98 57.03
CA PHE A 468 13.25 5.12 56.15
C PHE A 468 12.57 3.77 55.93
N ARG A 469 13.35 2.74 55.59
CA ARG A 469 12.87 1.40 55.39
C ARG A 469 12.13 0.83 56.60
N ASN A 470 12.72 0.93 57.78
CA ASN A 470 12.09 0.42 58.99
C ASN A 470 10.72 1.06 59.26
N ARG A 471 10.60 2.37 59.12
CA ARG A 471 9.31 3.07 59.28
C ARG A 471 8.26 2.59 58.30
N VAL A 472 8.66 2.35 57.05
CA VAL A 472 7.76 1.86 56.00
C VAL A 472 7.35 0.42 56.30
N VAL A 473 8.30 -0.47 56.63
CA VAL A 473 8.06 -1.89 56.87
C VAL A 473 7.21 -2.13 58.12
N GLU A 474 7.39 -1.33 59.20
CA GLU A 474 6.55 -1.40 60.40
C GLU A 474 5.08 -1.14 60.07
N GLY A 475 4.78 -0.23 59.14
CA GLY A 475 3.43 0.15 58.70
C GLY A 475 2.76 -0.84 57.74
N LEU A 476 3.47 -1.85 57.20
CA LEU A 476 2.88 -2.82 56.25
C LEU A 476 1.80 -3.67 56.95
N ALA A 477 0.77 -4.04 56.19
CA ALA A 477 -0.23 -5.00 56.63
C ALA A 477 0.13 -6.45 56.26
N ASP A 478 0.79 -6.63 55.10
CA ASP A 478 1.14 -7.96 54.55
C ASP A 478 2.34 -8.59 55.30
N PRO A 479 2.13 -9.75 56.00
CA PRO A 479 3.19 -10.44 56.70
C PRO A 479 4.27 -11.03 55.76
N THR A 480 3.94 -11.30 54.51
CA THR A 480 4.88 -11.82 53.51
C THR A 480 5.89 -10.74 53.11
N LEU A 481 5.43 -9.52 52.90
CA LEU A 481 6.31 -8.40 52.60
C LEU A 481 7.19 -8.06 53.83
N LYS A 482 6.63 -8.10 55.07
CA LYS A 482 7.44 -7.95 56.27
C LYS A 482 8.52 -9.04 56.36
N GLY A 483 8.15 -10.29 56.05
CA GLY A 483 9.07 -11.46 56.02
C GLY A 483 10.23 -11.25 55.05
N PHE A 484 9.97 -10.77 53.86
CA PHE A 484 11.02 -10.40 52.91
C PHE A 484 12.04 -9.40 53.48
N TRP A 485 11.57 -8.32 54.07
CA TRP A 485 12.48 -7.32 54.62
C TRP A 485 13.28 -7.81 55.82
N TYR A 486 12.63 -8.42 56.81
CA TYR A 486 13.30 -8.86 58.05
C TYR A 486 14.10 -10.17 57.92
N HIS A 487 13.65 -11.12 57.10
CA HIS A 487 14.26 -12.43 57.06
C HIS A 487 15.14 -12.69 55.81
N GLU A 488 14.92 -11.89 54.74
CA GLU A 488 15.74 -12.03 53.54
C GLU A 488 16.66 -10.80 53.34
N PHE A 489 16.10 -9.59 53.16
CA PHE A 489 16.85 -8.40 52.75
C PHE A 489 17.81 -7.94 53.85
N ASP A 490 17.34 -7.77 55.10
CA ASP A 490 18.16 -7.29 56.23
C ASP A 490 19.12 -8.33 56.75
N LYS A 491 18.92 -9.62 56.43
CA LYS A 491 19.85 -10.72 56.73
C LYS A 491 21.00 -10.86 55.72
N MET A 492 20.94 -10.17 54.57
CA MET A 492 22.05 -10.16 53.66
C MET A 492 23.25 -9.45 54.29
N SER A 493 24.47 -10.00 54.08
CA SER A 493 25.68 -9.28 54.45
C SER A 493 25.75 -7.95 53.65
N ASP A 494 26.44 -6.94 54.18
CA ASP A 494 26.51 -5.62 53.56
C ASP A 494 27.06 -5.69 52.12
N ASN A 495 28.03 -6.54 51.85
CA ASN A 495 28.58 -6.74 50.51
C ASN A 495 27.56 -7.36 49.56
N LEU A 496 26.86 -8.43 50.01
CA LEU A 496 25.83 -9.10 49.19
C LEU A 496 24.65 -8.16 48.89
N ARG A 497 24.26 -7.38 49.91
CA ARG A 497 23.17 -6.37 49.76
C ARG A 497 23.57 -5.28 48.79
N ALA A 498 24.80 -4.73 48.91
CA ALA A 498 25.31 -3.71 47.99
C ALA A 498 25.37 -4.25 46.54
N GLU A 499 25.83 -5.48 46.34
CA GLU A 499 25.86 -6.15 45.03
C GLU A 499 24.43 -6.32 44.46
N ALA A 500 23.47 -6.74 45.28
CA ALA A 500 22.08 -6.98 44.84
C ALA A 500 21.30 -5.69 44.58
N VAL A 501 21.59 -4.59 45.31
CA VAL A 501 20.90 -3.31 45.19
C VAL A 501 21.49 -2.41 44.12
N SER A 502 22.83 -2.46 43.92
CA SER A 502 23.52 -1.59 42.94
C SER A 502 22.91 -1.61 41.54
N PRO A 503 22.55 -2.77 40.94
CA PRO A 503 21.92 -2.78 39.64
C PRO A 503 20.55 -2.05 39.61
N ILE A 504 19.77 -2.12 40.68
CA ILE A 504 18.49 -1.40 40.80
C ILE A 504 18.73 0.09 40.87
N LEU A 505 19.65 0.51 41.74
CA LEU A 505 20.00 1.93 41.90
C LEU A 505 20.52 2.54 40.61
N ASN A 506 21.37 1.82 39.87
CA ASN A 506 21.89 2.29 38.59
C ASN A 506 20.76 2.51 37.57
N LYS A 507 19.76 1.61 37.53
CA LYS A 507 18.68 1.69 36.55
C LYS A 507 17.58 2.69 36.95
N VAL A 508 17.07 2.59 38.17
CA VAL A 508 16.06 3.52 38.68
C VAL A 508 16.66 4.89 38.91
N GLY A 509 17.90 4.93 39.43
CA GLY A 509 18.62 6.17 39.71
C GLY A 509 18.86 7.01 38.46
N GLN A 510 19.09 6.40 37.32
CA GLN A 510 19.24 7.11 36.02
C GLN A 510 18.01 8.00 35.75
N PHE A 511 16.81 7.48 35.92
CA PHE A 511 15.56 8.24 35.71
C PHE A 511 15.26 9.24 36.84
N VAL A 512 15.43 8.82 38.07
CA VAL A 512 15.18 9.67 39.24
C VAL A 512 16.20 10.84 39.32
N SER A 513 17.41 10.67 38.75
CA SER A 513 18.40 11.74 38.67
C SER A 513 18.03 12.81 37.64
N SER A 514 17.26 12.46 36.59
CA SER A 514 16.78 13.44 35.63
C SER A 514 15.78 14.39 36.27
N PRO A 515 16.05 15.70 36.34
CA PRO A 515 15.12 16.67 36.96
C PRO A 515 13.74 16.63 36.28
N THR A 516 13.71 16.55 34.96
CA THR A 516 12.49 16.51 34.16
C THR A 516 11.64 15.29 34.50
N ILE A 517 12.23 14.10 34.50
CA ILE A 517 11.50 12.87 34.82
C ILE A 517 11.06 12.86 36.26
N ARG A 518 11.93 13.28 37.20
CA ARG A 518 11.61 13.34 38.62
C ARG A 518 10.44 14.27 38.91
N GLN A 519 10.32 15.41 38.24
CA GLN A 519 9.15 16.29 38.34
C GLN A 519 7.86 15.59 37.91
N ILE A 520 7.90 14.77 36.86
CA ILE A 520 6.72 14.08 36.35
C ILE A 520 6.29 12.94 37.27
N ILE A 521 7.23 12.04 37.67
CA ILE A 521 6.89 10.80 38.37
C ILE A 521 7.06 10.88 39.88
N GLY A 522 7.54 12.00 40.40
CA GLY A 522 7.90 12.15 41.82
C GLY A 522 6.79 12.71 42.72
N THR A 523 5.62 12.98 42.20
CA THR A 523 4.46 13.49 42.95
C THR A 523 3.50 12.37 43.30
N TYR A 524 2.77 12.54 44.40
CA TYR A 524 1.83 11.52 44.91
C TYR A 524 0.57 11.41 44.04
N HIS A 525 0.08 12.54 43.51
CA HIS A 525 -1.11 12.63 42.73
C HIS A 525 -0.79 13.02 41.30
N SER A 526 -1.37 12.31 40.35
CA SER A 526 -1.32 12.67 38.96
C SER A 526 -2.21 13.86 38.66
N THR A 527 -1.75 14.79 37.80
CA THR A 527 -2.58 15.88 37.29
C THR A 527 -3.42 15.43 36.08
N VAL A 528 -3.08 14.26 35.54
CA VAL A 528 -3.73 13.68 34.39
C VAL A 528 -4.44 12.39 34.80
N ASN A 529 -5.75 12.37 34.69
CA ASN A 529 -6.56 11.18 34.94
C ASN A 529 -6.87 10.42 33.65
N LEU A 530 -6.09 9.38 33.39
CA LEU A 530 -6.22 8.57 32.13
C LEU A 530 -7.53 7.77 32.10
N GLU A 531 -8.08 7.37 33.26
CA GLU A 531 -9.35 6.68 33.36
C GLU A 531 -10.52 7.59 32.96
N GLU A 532 -10.51 8.83 33.43
CA GLU A 532 -11.48 9.86 33.07
C GLU A 532 -11.40 10.18 31.58
N ILE A 533 -10.17 10.40 31.03
CA ILE A 533 -9.95 10.67 29.62
C ILE A 533 -10.56 9.54 28.76
N MET A 534 -10.35 8.30 29.14
CA MET A 534 -10.86 7.14 28.43
C MET A 534 -12.38 7.00 28.53
N ASN A 535 -12.94 7.17 29.74
CA ASN A 535 -14.38 6.96 30.00
C ASN A 535 -15.24 8.08 29.42
N GLU A 536 -14.76 9.30 29.43
CA GLU A 536 -15.47 10.44 28.85
C GLU A 536 -15.27 10.57 27.34
N GLY A 537 -14.29 9.87 26.78
CA GLY A 537 -13.95 9.92 25.36
C GLY A 537 -13.23 11.21 24.98
N LYS A 538 -12.35 11.68 25.85
CA LYS A 538 -11.48 12.85 25.64
C LYS A 538 -10.32 12.55 24.70
N VAL A 539 -9.49 13.53 24.44
CA VAL A 539 -8.32 13.45 23.57
C VAL A 539 -7.05 13.55 24.38
N LEU A 540 -6.14 12.61 24.20
CA LEU A 540 -4.81 12.62 24.81
C LEU A 540 -3.74 12.63 23.72
N LEU A 541 -2.93 13.67 23.66
CA LEU A 541 -1.78 13.76 22.77
C LEU A 541 -0.50 13.76 23.60
N VAL A 542 0.35 12.74 23.41
CA VAL A 542 1.59 12.56 24.16
C VAL A 542 2.77 12.76 23.22
N ASN A 543 3.41 13.91 23.35
CA ASN A 543 4.61 14.28 22.60
C ASN A 543 5.86 13.89 23.38
N LEU A 544 6.48 12.76 23.04
CA LEU A 544 7.66 12.25 23.75
C LEU A 544 8.99 12.66 23.14
N SER A 545 9.00 13.44 22.09
CA SER A 545 10.16 14.05 21.40
C SER A 545 11.54 13.57 21.86
N GLN A 546 11.95 12.36 21.40
CA GLN A 546 13.24 11.74 21.80
C GLN A 546 14.44 12.68 21.63
N GLY A 547 14.40 13.55 20.64
CA GLY A 547 15.44 14.57 20.42
C GLY A 547 15.53 15.63 21.53
N LYS A 548 14.48 15.81 22.34
CA LYS A 548 14.44 16.79 23.44
C LYS A 548 14.73 16.16 24.80
N ILE A 549 14.16 15.00 25.11
CA ILE A 549 14.24 14.38 26.43
C ILE A 549 15.15 13.14 26.49
N GLY A 550 15.68 12.70 25.36
CA GLY A 550 16.49 11.47 25.22
C GLY A 550 15.64 10.22 25.02
N GLU A 551 16.23 9.22 24.37
CA GLU A 551 15.57 7.98 23.96
C GLU A 551 15.06 7.17 25.17
N ASP A 552 15.91 6.97 26.20
CA ASP A 552 15.57 6.17 27.39
C ASP A 552 14.40 6.80 28.17
N ASN A 553 14.40 8.12 28.34
CA ASN A 553 13.33 8.85 29.04
C ASN A 553 12.02 8.78 28.25
N SER A 554 12.09 8.93 26.94
CA SER A 554 10.92 8.79 26.04
C SER A 554 10.34 7.37 26.11
N ALA A 555 11.19 6.35 26.03
CA ALA A 555 10.77 4.95 26.12
C ALA A 555 10.14 4.64 27.50
N LEU A 556 10.73 5.12 28.58
CA LEU A 556 10.21 4.93 29.94
C LEU A 556 8.82 5.57 30.10
N LEU A 557 8.70 6.87 29.80
CA LEU A 557 7.44 7.59 29.97
C LEU A 557 6.33 7.02 29.08
N GLY A 558 6.65 6.73 27.81
CA GLY A 558 5.69 6.14 26.89
C GLY A 558 5.20 4.76 27.35
N ALA A 559 6.11 3.90 27.81
CA ALA A 559 5.75 2.60 28.35
C ALA A 559 4.89 2.72 29.63
N MET A 560 5.20 3.70 30.50
CA MET A 560 4.40 3.97 31.70
C MET A 560 2.98 4.45 31.35
N ILE A 561 2.85 5.39 30.40
CA ILE A 561 1.54 5.90 29.96
C ILE A 561 0.71 4.76 29.35
N ILE A 562 1.30 3.94 28.50
CA ILE A 562 0.60 2.80 27.89
C ILE A 562 0.18 1.78 28.94
N ALA A 563 1.03 1.49 29.95
CA ALA A 563 0.68 0.60 31.05
C ALA A 563 -0.47 1.16 31.90
N GLN A 564 -0.46 2.46 32.19
CA GLN A 564 -1.55 3.13 32.91
C GLN A 564 -2.85 3.15 32.09
N MET A 565 -2.77 3.34 30.76
CA MET A 565 -3.92 3.19 29.86
C MET A 565 -4.50 1.78 29.87
N GLN A 566 -3.66 0.75 29.98
CA GLN A 566 -4.11 -0.64 30.17
C GLN A 566 -4.90 -0.78 31.48
N ILE A 567 -4.36 -0.28 32.58
CA ILE A 567 -5.00 -0.34 33.90
C ILE A 567 -6.35 0.41 33.87
N ALA A 568 -6.37 1.59 33.28
CA ALA A 568 -7.60 2.37 33.07
C ALA A 568 -8.65 1.60 32.27
N ALA A 569 -8.21 0.89 31.22
CA ALA A 569 -9.11 0.02 30.45
C ALA A 569 -9.65 -1.14 31.29
N MET A 570 -8.81 -1.81 32.10
CA MET A 570 -9.23 -2.92 32.94
C MET A 570 -10.20 -2.48 34.06
N ASN A 571 -10.08 -1.25 34.58
CA ASN A 571 -11.03 -0.66 35.55
C ASN A 571 -12.46 -0.56 34.96
N ARG A 572 -12.63 -0.56 33.65
CA ARG A 572 -13.94 -0.60 32.99
C ARG A 572 -14.72 -1.90 33.22
N ILE A 573 -14.14 -2.90 33.88
CA ILE A 573 -14.86 -4.12 34.27
C ILE A 573 -16.11 -3.79 35.11
N ASN A 574 -16.09 -2.71 35.88
CA ASN A 574 -17.18 -2.23 36.73
C ASN A 574 -18.24 -1.43 35.95
N VAL A 575 -18.04 -1.19 34.65
CA VAL A 575 -18.95 -0.48 33.76
C VAL A 575 -19.59 -1.51 32.83
N THR A 576 -20.92 -1.43 32.62
CA THR A 576 -21.61 -2.36 31.71
C THR A 576 -21.09 -2.23 30.28
N GLU A 577 -21.01 -3.34 29.56
CA GLU A 577 -20.39 -3.37 28.23
C GLU A 577 -21.06 -2.41 27.24
N GLU A 578 -22.38 -2.26 27.32
CA GLU A 578 -23.18 -1.40 26.44
C GLU A 578 -22.84 0.09 26.60
N THR A 579 -22.48 0.51 27.81
CA THR A 579 -22.19 1.93 28.12
C THR A 579 -20.74 2.30 27.93
N ARG A 580 -19.84 1.33 27.74
CA ARG A 580 -18.44 1.59 27.46
C ARG A 580 -18.30 2.26 26.10
N LYS A 581 -17.66 3.42 26.04
CA LYS A 581 -17.29 4.10 24.79
C LYS A 581 -16.04 3.43 24.18
N ASP A 582 -16.00 3.30 22.85
CA ASP A 582 -14.77 2.92 22.19
C ASP A 582 -13.71 4.01 22.40
N PHE A 583 -12.47 3.58 22.66
CA PHE A 583 -11.33 4.47 22.82
C PHE A 583 -10.16 4.00 21.94
N TYR A 584 -9.62 4.90 21.14
CA TYR A 584 -8.64 4.57 20.10
C TYR A 584 -7.24 4.99 20.55
N LEU A 585 -6.38 3.99 20.82
CA LEU A 585 -4.97 4.21 21.18
C LEU A 585 -4.09 4.01 19.94
N TYR A 586 -3.50 5.08 19.48
CA TYR A 586 -2.53 5.11 18.39
C TYR A 586 -1.11 5.17 18.98
N VAL A 587 -0.27 4.22 18.60
CA VAL A 587 1.13 4.16 19.02
C VAL A 587 2.01 4.11 17.79
N ASP A 588 2.70 5.22 17.52
CA ASP A 588 3.72 5.24 16.47
C ASP A 588 5.04 4.70 17.04
N GLU A 589 5.86 4.07 16.19
CA GLU A 589 7.10 3.40 16.58
C GLU A 589 6.93 2.54 17.83
N PHE A 590 5.91 1.68 17.81
CA PHE A 590 5.44 0.87 18.93
C PHE A 590 6.53 0.06 19.63
N GLN A 591 7.57 -0.39 18.89
CA GLN A 591 8.69 -1.14 19.44
C GLN A 591 9.41 -0.40 20.60
N ASN A 592 9.34 0.93 20.65
CA ASN A 592 9.97 1.71 21.71
C ASN A 592 9.29 1.48 23.06
N PHE A 593 8.00 1.17 23.06
CA PHE A 593 7.15 1.09 24.24
C PHE A 593 6.68 -0.32 24.58
N ALA A 594 6.78 -1.26 23.64
CA ALA A 594 6.25 -2.61 23.76
C ALA A 594 6.96 -3.40 24.87
N THR A 595 6.22 -3.84 25.88
CA THR A 595 6.66 -4.73 26.94
C THR A 595 5.98 -6.10 26.83
N SER A 596 6.48 -7.14 27.51
CA SER A 596 5.83 -8.45 27.56
C SER A 596 4.40 -8.37 28.14
N ALA A 597 4.12 -7.40 29.03
CA ALA A 597 2.79 -7.13 29.55
C ALA A 597 1.79 -6.74 28.45
N PHE A 598 2.28 -6.17 27.34
CA PHE A 598 1.45 -5.73 26.23
C PHE A 598 0.76 -6.88 25.47
N ILE A 599 1.31 -8.09 25.55
CA ILE A 599 0.69 -9.29 24.96
C ILE A 599 -0.71 -9.52 25.54
N LYS A 600 -0.89 -9.28 26.84
CA LYS A 600 -2.21 -9.37 27.50
C LYS A 600 -3.16 -8.29 27.00
N ILE A 601 -2.67 -7.07 26.78
CA ILE A 601 -3.48 -5.98 26.24
C ILE A 601 -4.05 -6.39 24.88
N LEU A 602 -3.22 -6.90 23.97
CA LEU A 602 -3.65 -7.33 22.63
C LEU A 602 -4.76 -8.39 22.66
N SER A 603 -4.74 -9.28 23.65
CA SER A 603 -5.76 -10.33 23.75
C SER A 603 -7.04 -9.90 24.47
N GLU A 604 -6.96 -8.95 25.40
CA GLU A 604 -8.06 -8.61 26.33
C GLU A 604 -8.69 -7.23 26.10
N ALA A 605 -7.96 -6.28 25.50
CA ALA A 605 -8.38 -4.88 25.36
C ALA A 605 -9.72 -4.70 24.65
N ARG A 606 -10.05 -5.61 23.72
CA ARG A 606 -11.35 -5.63 23.02
C ARG A 606 -12.53 -5.66 23.99
N LYS A 607 -12.45 -6.42 25.08
CA LYS A 607 -13.51 -6.52 26.11
C LYS A 607 -13.78 -5.20 26.79
N TYR A 608 -12.74 -4.37 26.90
CA TYR A 608 -12.79 -3.07 27.56
C TYR A 608 -12.98 -1.91 26.59
N ARG A 609 -13.21 -2.21 25.31
CA ARG A 609 -13.37 -1.23 24.22
C ARG A 609 -12.15 -0.31 24.03
N LEU A 610 -10.96 -0.81 24.31
CA LEU A 610 -9.70 -0.18 23.94
C LEU A 610 -9.26 -0.72 22.58
N CYS A 611 -9.26 0.13 21.57
CA CYS A 611 -8.95 -0.20 20.18
C CYS A 611 -7.52 0.25 19.87
N LEU A 612 -6.64 -0.69 19.51
CA LEU A 612 -5.22 -0.40 19.28
C LEU A 612 -4.94 -0.19 17.78
N THR A 613 -4.18 0.84 17.46
CA THR A 613 -3.54 1.07 16.18
C THR A 613 -2.04 1.19 16.40
N LEU A 614 -1.30 0.15 16.02
CA LEU A 614 0.13 0.01 16.30
C LEU A 614 0.93 0.12 15.01
N ALA A 615 1.99 0.91 15.01
CA ALA A 615 2.88 1.05 13.87
C ALA A 615 4.34 0.84 14.23
N ASN A 616 5.09 0.16 13.35
CA ASN A 616 6.55 0.04 13.44
C ASN A 616 7.20 -0.04 12.06
N GLN A 617 8.54 0.03 12.03
CA GLN A 617 9.28 0.07 10.76
C GLN A 617 9.52 -1.31 10.18
N TYR A 618 9.91 -2.29 11.01
CA TYR A 618 10.16 -3.68 10.61
C TYR A 618 9.90 -4.65 11.77
N VAL A 619 9.47 -5.87 11.44
CA VAL A 619 9.02 -6.86 12.42
C VAL A 619 10.12 -7.29 13.38
N GLY A 620 11.36 -7.37 12.91
CA GLY A 620 12.51 -7.77 13.73
C GLY A 620 12.85 -6.86 14.92
N GLN A 621 12.20 -5.67 15.01
CA GLN A 621 12.29 -4.81 16.20
C GLN A 621 11.51 -5.34 17.41
N LEU A 622 10.61 -6.29 17.18
CA LEU A 622 9.75 -6.88 18.20
C LEU A 622 10.25 -8.27 18.57
N ASP A 623 10.12 -8.66 19.83
CA ASP A 623 10.40 -10.03 20.24
C ASP A 623 9.39 -11.02 19.61
N GLU A 624 9.79 -12.29 19.50
CA GLU A 624 8.99 -13.33 18.82
C GLU A 624 7.60 -13.55 19.45
N ALA A 625 7.50 -13.45 20.78
CA ALA A 625 6.24 -13.61 21.49
C ALA A 625 5.26 -12.48 21.16
N LEU A 626 5.76 -11.25 21.06
CA LEU A 626 4.97 -10.09 20.72
C LEU A 626 4.57 -10.11 19.24
N GLN A 627 5.48 -10.52 18.33
CA GLN A 627 5.14 -10.74 16.92
C GLN A 627 3.96 -11.70 16.78
N LYS A 628 4.03 -12.87 17.39
CA LYS A 628 2.93 -13.87 17.38
C LYS A 628 1.63 -13.30 17.96
N ALA A 629 1.72 -12.52 19.03
CA ALA A 629 0.56 -11.89 19.64
C ALA A 629 -0.09 -10.84 18.70
N ILE A 630 0.70 -10.04 18.01
CA ILE A 630 0.19 -9.03 17.06
C ILE A 630 -0.50 -9.71 15.89
N PHE A 631 0.17 -10.63 15.19
CA PHE A 631 -0.41 -11.31 14.03
C PHE A 631 -1.61 -12.19 14.37
N GLY A 632 -1.66 -12.73 15.60
CA GLY A 632 -2.80 -13.52 16.08
C GLY A 632 -4.02 -12.70 16.53
N ASN A 633 -3.85 -11.43 16.91
CA ASN A 633 -4.94 -10.61 17.48
C ASN A 633 -5.33 -9.41 16.60
N ALA A 634 -4.46 -8.91 15.72
CA ALA A 634 -4.79 -7.80 14.84
C ALA A 634 -5.70 -8.27 13.69
N GLY A 635 -6.94 -7.78 13.67
CA GLY A 635 -7.91 -8.11 12.63
C GLY A 635 -7.66 -7.37 11.33
N THR A 636 -6.98 -6.22 11.37
CA THR A 636 -6.57 -5.44 10.21
C THR A 636 -5.06 -5.34 10.16
N LEU A 637 -4.50 -5.70 9.00
CA LEU A 637 -3.06 -5.69 8.73
C LEU A 637 -2.78 -4.80 7.52
N ILE A 638 -1.93 -3.80 7.69
CA ILE A 638 -1.54 -2.84 6.64
C ILE A 638 -0.03 -2.88 6.47
N SER A 639 0.43 -3.18 5.26
CA SER A 639 1.83 -3.13 4.88
C SER A 639 2.07 -2.03 3.85
N PHE A 640 2.90 -1.07 4.18
CA PHE A 640 3.62 -0.23 3.20
C PHE A 640 4.81 -1.02 2.64
N VAL A 641 5.67 -0.36 1.84
CA VAL A 641 6.92 -0.97 1.39
C VAL A 641 7.78 -1.38 2.59
N VAL A 642 8.25 -2.62 2.60
CA VAL A 642 9.08 -3.20 3.66
C VAL A 642 10.41 -3.73 3.12
N GLY A 643 11.29 -4.16 3.98
CA GLY A 643 12.53 -4.87 3.62
C GLY A 643 12.26 -6.32 3.18
N ALA A 644 13.25 -6.95 2.54
CA ALA A 644 13.11 -8.31 2.01
C ALA A 644 12.76 -9.36 3.08
N GLN A 645 13.30 -9.25 4.30
CA GLN A 645 12.98 -10.18 5.40
C GLN A 645 11.52 -10.08 5.81
N ASP A 646 11.00 -8.86 5.99
CA ASP A 646 9.61 -8.63 6.35
C ASP A 646 8.66 -8.95 5.21
N ALA A 647 9.11 -8.75 3.95
CA ALA A 647 8.31 -9.06 2.77
C ALA A 647 7.94 -10.55 2.71
N LYS A 648 8.84 -11.44 3.11
CA LYS A 648 8.57 -12.88 3.20
C LYS A 648 7.47 -13.18 4.22
N LEU A 649 7.53 -12.56 5.39
CA LEU A 649 6.51 -12.71 6.42
C LEU A 649 5.17 -12.12 5.96
N MET A 650 5.18 -10.91 5.39
CA MET A 650 3.97 -10.25 4.91
C MET A 650 3.31 -11.00 3.77
N ALA A 651 4.09 -11.57 2.82
CA ALA A 651 3.57 -12.43 1.76
C ALA A 651 2.87 -13.66 2.34
N SER A 652 3.44 -14.29 3.37
CA SER A 652 2.82 -15.41 4.08
C SER A 652 1.53 -14.98 4.77
N GLU A 653 1.52 -13.87 5.49
CA GLU A 653 0.34 -13.31 6.15
C GLU A 653 -0.76 -12.95 5.15
N PHE A 654 -0.42 -12.49 3.95
CA PHE A 654 -1.35 -12.24 2.86
C PHE A 654 -1.77 -13.50 2.08
N GLY A 655 -1.44 -14.71 2.57
CA GLY A 655 -1.86 -15.97 1.97
C GLY A 655 -1.28 -16.20 0.58
N GLN A 656 -0.09 -15.67 0.30
CA GLN A 656 0.63 -15.76 -1.00
C GLN A 656 -0.10 -15.11 -2.19
N VAL A 657 -1.16 -14.32 -1.94
CA VAL A 657 -1.82 -13.53 -2.98
C VAL A 657 -0.84 -12.50 -3.56
N TYR A 658 0.00 -11.94 -2.69
CA TYR A 658 1.12 -11.07 -3.07
C TYR A 658 2.44 -11.81 -2.82
N LYS A 659 3.28 -11.88 -3.84
CA LYS A 659 4.66 -12.38 -3.73
C LYS A 659 5.52 -11.33 -2.98
N GLU A 660 6.65 -11.74 -2.46
CA GLU A 660 7.61 -10.87 -1.75
C GLU A 660 7.96 -9.62 -2.59
N GLU A 661 8.17 -9.81 -3.90
CA GLU A 661 8.47 -8.74 -4.86
C GLU A 661 7.38 -7.66 -4.92
N ASN A 662 6.11 -8.05 -4.81
CA ASN A 662 5.00 -7.10 -4.83
C ASN A 662 5.00 -6.18 -3.60
N VAL A 663 5.33 -6.72 -2.43
CA VAL A 663 5.35 -5.94 -1.18
C VAL A 663 6.58 -5.04 -1.09
N VAL A 664 7.72 -5.49 -1.62
CA VAL A 664 8.96 -4.68 -1.69
C VAL A 664 8.84 -3.55 -2.72
N SER A 665 8.03 -3.72 -3.76
CA SER A 665 7.89 -2.76 -4.87
C SER A 665 6.74 -1.77 -4.72
N LEU A 666 6.04 -1.75 -3.58
CA LEU A 666 4.98 -0.77 -3.32
C LEU A 666 5.51 0.66 -3.45
N GLY A 667 4.72 1.52 -4.08
CA GLY A 667 5.03 2.95 -4.20
C GLY A 667 4.78 3.72 -2.90
N MET A 668 5.19 4.99 -2.89
CA MET A 668 4.90 5.91 -1.79
C MET A 668 3.39 6.03 -1.57
N TYR A 669 2.93 5.93 -0.33
CA TYR A 669 1.51 5.90 0.08
C TYR A 669 0.70 4.70 -0.42
N GLN A 670 1.28 3.78 -1.17
CA GLN A 670 0.62 2.52 -1.52
C GLN A 670 0.72 1.53 -0.38
N ILE A 671 -0.35 0.77 -0.19
CA ILE A 671 -0.48 -0.23 0.87
C ILE A 671 -1.06 -1.54 0.31
N ALA A 672 -0.55 -2.65 0.83
CA ALA A 672 -1.21 -3.94 0.77
C ALA A 672 -1.88 -4.19 2.12
N LEU A 673 -3.15 -4.60 2.12
CA LEU A 673 -3.87 -4.75 3.38
C LEU A 673 -4.85 -5.92 3.37
N LYS A 674 -5.05 -6.50 4.56
CA LYS A 674 -6.22 -7.26 4.96
C LYS A 674 -7.06 -6.40 5.89
N LEU A 675 -8.32 -6.20 5.57
CA LEU A 675 -9.23 -5.37 6.35
C LEU A 675 -10.21 -6.24 7.13
N CYS A 676 -10.41 -5.93 8.40
CA CYS A 676 -11.53 -6.49 9.14
C CYS A 676 -12.83 -5.83 8.67
N ILE A 677 -13.76 -6.62 8.17
CA ILE A 677 -15.08 -6.18 7.71
C ILE A 677 -16.13 -7.09 8.36
N ASP A 678 -17.03 -6.50 9.15
CA ASP A 678 -18.07 -7.23 9.88
C ASP A 678 -17.53 -8.41 10.70
N ASN A 679 -16.44 -8.18 11.44
CA ASN A 679 -15.67 -9.14 12.23
C ASN A 679 -14.97 -10.27 11.44
N LEU A 680 -14.93 -10.22 10.13
CA LEU A 680 -14.19 -11.17 9.29
C LEU A 680 -13.00 -10.45 8.63
N THR A 681 -11.89 -11.16 8.49
CA THR A 681 -10.72 -10.63 7.76
C THR A 681 -10.92 -10.84 6.27
N SER A 682 -10.81 -9.78 5.48
CA SER A 682 -10.96 -9.82 4.03
C SER A 682 -9.82 -10.56 3.33
N ALA A 683 -10.01 -10.94 2.06
CA ALA A 683 -8.89 -11.21 1.17
C ALA A 683 -7.99 -9.97 1.08
N PRO A 684 -6.67 -10.14 0.89
CA PRO A 684 -5.76 -9.01 0.76
C PRO A 684 -5.98 -8.26 -0.55
N PHE A 685 -5.87 -6.93 -0.50
CA PHE A 685 -5.99 -6.05 -1.66
C PHE A 685 -5.07 -4.85 -1.55
N LEU A 686 -4.87 -4.14 -2.67
CA LEU A 686 -4.04 -2.94 -2.73
C LEU A 686 -4.88 -1.67 -2.62
N ALA A 687 -4.29 -0.65 -2.00
CA ALA A 687 -4.91 0.66 -1.87
C ALA A 687 -3.84 1.77 -1.80
N THR A 688 -4.29 3.00 -1.88
CA THR A 688 -3.47 4.19 -1.64
C THR A 688 -4.08 4.97 -0.47
N THR A 689 -3.25 5.36 0.50
CA THR A 689 -3.71 6.14 1.66
C THR A 689 -4.14 7.54 1.24
N LEU A 690 -5.10 8.11 1.97
CA LEU A 690 -5.57 9.46 1.70
C LEU A 690 -4.52 10.49 2.13
N PRO A 691 -4.40 11.62 1.41
CA PRO A 691 -3.59 12.75 1.86
C PRO A 691 -4.23 13.43 3.09
N LEU A 692 -3.45 14.18 3.85
CA LEU A 692 -3.99 14.97 4.97
C LEU A 692 -5.06 15.98 4.46
N PRO A 693 -6.12 16.22 5.25
CA PRO A 693 -7.13 17.22 4.89
C PRO A 693 -6.51 18.61 4.68
N ARG A 694 -6.96 19.31 3.63
CA ARG A 694 -6.41 20.64 3.30
C ARG A 694 -6.75 21.72 4.32
N CYS A 695 -7.93 21.63 4.96
CA CYS A 695 -8.39 22.62 5.92
C CYS A 695 -7.89 22.28 7.32
N LYS A 696 -7.03 23.12 7.87
CA LYS A 696 -6.57 23.10 9.25
C LYS A 696 -7.47 23.97 10.12
N ASN A 697 -7.64 23.57 11.39
CA ASN A 697 -8.34 24.37 12.40
C ASN A 697 -7.29 25.23 13.12
N GLN A 698 -7.41 26.51 13.12
CA GLN A 698 -6.43 27.42 13.76
C GLN A 698 -6.60 27.49 15.29
N ASN A 699 -6.61 26.34 15.96
CA ASN A 699 -6.89 26.23 17.39
C ASN A 699 -5.67 25.84 18.23
N ARG A 700 -4.51 25.63 17.63
CA ARG A 700 -3.28 25.11 18.28
C ARG A 700 -2.96 25.83 19.56
N GLU A 701 -2.79 27.15 19.53
CA GLU A 701 -2.43 27.95 20.72
C GLU A 701 -3.49 27.87 21.81
N LYS A 702 -4.77 27.82 21.43
CA LYS A 702 -5.87 27.68 22.40
C LYS A 702 -5.83 26.33 23.10
N VAL A 703 -5.58 25.25 22.33
CA VAL A 703 -5.46 23.88 22.86
C VAL A 703 -4.30 23.82 23.86
N LEU A 704 -3.12 24.30 23.45
CA LEU A 704 -1.94 24.28 24.31
C LEU A 704 -2.20 25.05 25.62
N ARG A 705 -2.75 26.28 25.54
CA ARG A 705 -3.07 27.08 26.73
C ARG A 705 -4.05 26.36 27.65
N VAL A 706 -5.16 25.86 27.13
CA VAL A 706 -6.19 25.18 27.91
C VAL A 706 -5.66 23.89 28.55
N SER A 707 -4.84 23.14 27.80
CA SER A 707 -4.19 21.94 28.34
C SER A 707 -3.24 22.26 29.49
N LEU A 708 -2.40 23.29 29.31
CA LEU A 708 -1.51 23.78 30.40
C LEU A 708 -2.28 24.21 31.63
N GLU A 709 -3.36 24.98 31.49
CA GLU A 709 -4.19 25.45 32.60
C GLU A 709 -4.84 24.29 33.37
N LYS A 710 -5.20 23.19 32.71
CA LYS A 710 -5.93 22.07 33.35
C LYS A 710 -5.04 20.98 33.92
N HIS A 711 -3.94 20.68 33.24
CA HIS A 711 -3.17 19.46 33.48
C HIS A 711 -1.73 19.71 33.93
N ASN A 712 -1.26 20.95 33.91
CA ASN A 712 0.11 21.29 34.26
C ASN A 712 0.17 22.21 35.48
N ILE A 713 1.25 22.13 36.22
CA ILE A 713 1.47 22.95 37.40
C ILE A 713 2.54 23.99 37.09
N LYS A 714 2.28 25.25 37.43
CA LYS A 714 3.28 26.30 37.29
C LYS A 714 4.34 26.10 38.37
N THR A 715 5.55 25.78 37.98
CA THR A 715 6.70 25.76 38.91
C THR A 715 6.98 27.19 39.37
N LYS A 716 6.99 27.41 40.69
CA LYS A 716 7.33 28.70 41.29
C LYS A 716 8.82 28.99 41.15
#